data_3ee0eb73f21ebf59c571824699e07194
#
_entry.id   3ee0eb73f21ebf59c571824699e07194
#
_cell.length_a   1.000
_cell.length_b   1.000
_cell.length_c   1.000
_cell.angle_alpha   90.00
_cell.angle_beta   90.00
_cell.angle_gamma   90.00
#
_symmetry.space_group_name_H-M   'P 1'
#
loop_
_entity.id
_entity.type
_entity.pdbx_description
1 polymer ?
#
loop_
_entity_poly.entity_id
_entity_poly.type
_entity_poly.pdbx_seq_one_letter_code
_entity_poly.pdbx_strand_id
1 'polypeptide(L)'
;MTACGGDSDDPDDGGGSSSSSLAVTTPTVSNITSTSAVVEATATGSGMTSRGFCYSTSANPTISDTKVAGAAAQMTVTLTGLAAATTYHVRAYAQSSSEVKYSSDVTFTTSASSTDDSEEEQTVGPEALNRVSVHDPSVVWDPSTSNYYIFGSHRAAARSTNMMTWVSFTAPWATASSTNAGNAQAFTTPQVTKVKKGGADVDFNFNAFAWSKRGNNAYNIDKNMWAPDVIFNKKMQKWCMYLSINGDNWYSSIIMLTADKITGPYRYQASVVISGFQSGTSYKDTDLEIVIGSQASLPGRYNVGKGWGNRYPNCIDPCVFYDEQGKLWMSYGSWSGGIWMLELDEETGLRDYDVEYKLTGSGDGITIDPYFGKKIAGGYYVSGEASYIEYIGGYYYLFMTYGGLAAGGNPADYNNGGYQMRVFRSQNPDGPYVDSKNQNAMFNSYLLNFGPKENDGNRGVNIFGAYTKWGNLLTGGGYEASGERSQGHNSIIAADDGRTYLVYHTRFQNWGEGHQVRVHQVFQNEAGWLVAAPFEYTGETVKSSQIAKKQKVASDKIPGKYKLLIHDYKLDHTKKACAEPTEITLQANGTITGSQYSGTWSVKEGTSYITINIGQEYKGVMIEQTLEELNNKEKKLSDFTRTPCFTALRSETGVTIWGYKYSD
;
A
#
# COMPACT_ATOMS: atom_id res chain seq x y z
N MET A 1 83.47 -23.13 -12.61
CA MET A 1 84.47 -22.21 -12.08
C MET A 1 83.76 -21.26 -11.22
N THR A 2 83.87 -21.52 -9.94
CA THR A 2 84.45 -20.67 -8.89
C THR A 2 83.47 -19.52 -8.52
N ALA A 3 83.01 -19.40 -7.41
CA ALA A 3 83.23 -19.79 -6.01
C ALA A 3 82.93 -18.62 -5.15
N CYS A 4 82.29 -18.89 -4.04
CA CYS A 4 82.44 -18.33 -2.70
C CYS A 4 82.16 -16.84 -2.52
N GLY A 5 81.56 -16.45 -1.49
CA GLY A 5 81.26 -16.88 -0.15
C GLY A 5 80.70 -15.74 0.61
N GLY A 6 80.04 -16.02 1.61
CA GLY A 6 80.27 -15.84 3.04
C GLY A 6 79.58 -14.58 3.55
N ASP A 7 78.76 -14.75 4.35
CA ASP A 7 78.58 -14.83 5.78
C ASP A 7 77.93 -13.62 6.46
N SER A 8 76.89 -13.96 7.23
CA SER A 8 76.45 -13.44 8.54
C SER A 8 76.16 -11.98 8.70
N ASP A 9 74.94 -11.64 9.09
CA ASP A 9 74.49 -11.56 10.48
C ASP A 9 73.03 -10.99 10.50
N ASP A 10 72.23 -11.67 11.25
CA ASP A 10 70.97 -11.21 11.84
C ASP A 10 71.32 -10.24 13.00
N PRO A 11 70.42 -9.50 13.60
CA PRO A 11 69.03 -9.27 13.43
C PRO A 11 68.67 -7.76 13.46
N ASP A 12 67.53 -7.35 12.95
CA ASP A 12 66.78 -6.34 13.65
C ASP A 12 65.29 -6.46 13.38
N ASP A 13 64.59 -6.71 14.45
CA ASP A 13 63.18 -6.72 14.69
C ASP A 13 62.65 -5.29 14.52
N GLY A 14 61.92 -5.06 13.47
CA GLY A 14 61.21 -3.82 13.20
C GLY A 14 59.75 -4.06 12.87
N GLY A 15 58.96 -4.46 13.88
CA GLY A 15 57.50 -4.53 13.82
C GLY A 15 56.92 -3.18 13.41
N GLY A 16 56.80 -2.98 12.12
CA GLY A 16 56.03 -1.89 11.55
C GLY A 16 54.54 -2.15 11.77
N SER A 17 54.00 -1.76 12.92
CA SER A 17 52.58 -1.56 13.12
C SER A 17 52.10 -0.56 12.09
N SER A 18 51.50 -1.01 11.00
CA SER A 18 50.75 -0.14 10.10
C SER A 18 49.49 0.29 10.83
N SER A 19 49.60 1.39 11.62
CA SER A 19 48.43 2.11 12.12
C SER A 19 47.69 2.66 10.90
N SER A 20 46.65 1.98 10.44
CA SER A 20 45.78 2.55 9.41
C SER A 20 45.10 3.78 10.01
N SER A 21 45.55 4.97 9.59
CA SER A 21 44.97 6.24 10.00
C SER A 21 43.51 6.30 9.58
N LEU A 22 42.67 7.04 10.36
CA LEU A 22 41.30 7.30 9.97
C LEU A 22 41.25 7.97 8.61
N ALA A 23 40.35 7.54 7.74
CA ALA A 23 40.11 8.13 6.41
C ALA A 23 38.61 8.31 6.19
N VAL A 24 38.24 9.43 5.60
CA VAL A 24 36.86 9.75 5.20
C VAL A 24 36.85 10.36 3.81
N THR A 25 35.89 9.96 3.00
CA THR A 25 35.67 10.56 1.67
C THR A 25 34.76 11.80 1.77
N THR A 26 34.87 12.69 0.81
CA THR A 26 33.96 13.83 0.68
C THR A 26 32.54 13.32 0.42
N PRO A 27 31.52 13.81 1.15
CA PRO A 27 30.14 13.39 0.94
C PRO A 27 29.62 13.74 -0.46
N THR A 28 28.79 12.87 -1.03
CA THR A 28 27.85 13.23 -2.08
C THR A 28 26.49 13.52 -1.45
N VAL A 29 25.75 14.49 -2.02
CA VAL A 29 24.42 14.86 -1.55
C VAL A 29 23.42 14.67 -2.69
N SER A 30 22.34 13.99 -2.42
CA SER A 30 21.29 13.66 -3.40
C SER A 30 19.90 13.75 -2.75
N ASN A 31 18.85 13.57 -3.52
CA ASN A 31 17.45 13.54 -3.07
C ASN A 31 17.10 14.71 -2.13
N ILE A 32 17.51 15.93 -2.51
CA ILE A 32 17.29 17.13 -1.71
C ILE A 32 15.82 17.54 -1.82
N THR A 33 15.13 17.58 -0.67
CA THR A 33 13.77 18.08 -0.54
C THR A 33 13.76 19.37 0.27
N SER A 34 12.61 19.90 0.62
CA SER A 34 12.48 21.05 1.51
C SER A 34 12.84 20.75 2.98
N THR A 35 12.84 19.49 3.38
CA THR A 35 13.03 19.07 4.79
C THR A 35 14.04 17.96 4.98
N SER A 36 14.60 17.42 3.89
CA SER A 36 15.54 16.30 3.94
C SER A 36 16.58 16.33 2.81
N ALA A 37 17.67 15.57 2.98
CA ALA A 37 18.67 15.28 1.94
C ALA A 37 19.35 13.93 2.24
N VAL A 38 19.69 13.17 1.22
CA VAL A 38 20.49 11.93 1.36
C VAL A 38 21.97 12.29 1.22
N VAL A 39 22.78 11.82 2.16
CA VAL A 39 24.23 12.00 2.17
C VAL A 39 24.96 10.67 2.19
N GLU A 40 25.99 10.52 1.38
CA GLU A 40 26.77 9.30 1.24
C GLU A 40 28.27 9.59 1.32
N ALA A 41 28.99 8.76 2.06
CA ALA A 41 30.45 8.81 2.16
C ALA A 41 31.01 7.48 2.71
N THR A 42 32.32 7.30 2.58
CA THR A 42 33.02 6.17 3.18
C THR A 42 33.91 6.63 4.34
N ALA A 43 33.86 5.91 5.46
CA ALA A 43 34.75 6.12 6.62
C ALA A 43 35.43 4.82 7.00
N THR A 44 36.78 4.78 6.99
CA THR A 44 37.61 3.62 7.26
C THR A 44 38.74 3.98 8.22
N GLY A 45 39.35 2.98 8.84
CA GLY A 45 40.49 3.11 9.73
C GLY A 45 40.39 2.18 10.94
N SER A 46 41.53 1.89 11.57
CA SER A 46 41.60 1.05 12.79
C SER A 46 41.30 1.91 14.04
N GLY A 47 40.72 1.25 15.05
CA GLY A 47 40.41 1.92 16.33
C GLY A 47 39.29 2.94 16.27
N MET A 48 38.46 2.90 15.21
CA MET A 48 37.30 3.80 15.05
C MET A 48 36.23 3.49 16.10
N THR A 49 35.81 4.53 16.83
CA THR A 49 34.77 4.43 17.86
C THR A 49 33.41 4.95 17.37
N SER A 50 33.43 5.91 16.43
CA SER A 50 32.21 6.37 15.77
C SER A 50 32.49 6.95 14.38
N ARG A 51 31.46 6.98 13.55
CA ARG A 51 31.46 7.59 12.22
C ARG A 51 30.06 8.11 11.89
N GLY A 52 29.99 8.99 10.91
CA GLY A 52 28.73 9.56 10.46
C GLY A 52 28.89 10.88 9.70
N PHE A 53 27.87 11.69 9.78
CA PHE A 53 27.86 13.03 9.19
C PHE A 53 27.57 14.07 10.26
N CYS A 54 28.22 15.21 10.18
CA CYS A 54 27.86 16.41 10.91
C CYS A 54 27.42 17.49 9.93
N TYR A 55 26.41 18.26 10.29
CA TYR A 55 25.86 19.29 9.42
C TYR A 55 25.38 20.50 10.21
N SER A 56 25.39 21.66 9.56
CA SER A 56 25.02 22.96 10.13
C SER A 56 24.71 23.95 9.02
N THR A 57 24.10 25.07 9.33
CA THR A 57 23.99 26.20 8.42
C THR A 57 25.29 27.03 8.37
N SER A 58 26.24 26.74 9.25
CA SER A 58 27.57 27.36 9.26
C SER A 58 28.59 26.44 8.59
N ALA A 59 29.58 27.05 7.93
CA ALA A 59 30.62 26.30 7.23
C ALA A 59 31.51 25.46 8.18
N ASN A 60 32.04 24.36 7.66
CA ASN A 60 32.89 23.41 8.34
C ASN A 60 32.30 22.81 9.63
N PRO A 61 31.10 22.19 9.58
CA PRO A 61 30.50 21.59 10.75
C PRO A 61 31.39 20.52 11.37
N THR A 62 31.28 20.37 12.68
CA THR A 62 32.06 19.44 13.51
C THR A 62 31.12 18.48 14.26
N ILE A 63 31.67 17.50 14.96
CA ILE A 63 30.88 16.59 15.81
C ILE A 63 30.19 17.28 16.99
N SER A 64 30.48 18.57 17.24
CA SER A 64 29.77 19.41 18.21
C SER A 64 28.47 20.02 17.63
N ASP A 65 28.34 20.04 16.31
CA ASP A 65 27.13 20.42 15.61
C ASP A 65 26.13 19.26 15.51
N THR A 66 25.04 19.44 14.79
CA THR A 66 24.08 18.35 14.56
C THR A 66 24.77 17.21 13.82
N LYS A 67 24.61 15.99 14.34
CA LYS A 67 25.27 14.81 13.77
C LYS A 67 24.33 13.61 13.67
N VAL A 68 24.59 12.77 12.67
CA VAL A 68 23.89 11.51 12.45
C VAL A 68 24.92 10.38 12.28
N ALA A 69 24.72 9.28 12.97
CA ALA A 69 25.62 8.13 12.93
C ALA A 69 25.50 7.36 11.61
N GLY A 70 26.62 6.88 11.09
CA GLY A 70 26.69 5.93 9.97
C GLY A 70 26.87 4.52 10.46
N ALA A 71 26.07 3.58 9.98
CA ALA A 71 26.05 2.20 10.45
C ALA A 71 27.21 1.34 9.88
N ALA A 72 27.68 1.60 8.67
CA ALA A 72 28.67 0.80 7.96
C ALA A 72 29.88 1.65 7.48
N ALA A 73 30.91 1.03 6.94
CA ALA A 73 32.06 1.75 6.38
C ALA A 73 31.65 2.64 5.20
N GLN A 74 30.80 2.15 4.32
CA GLN A 74 30.06 2.96 3.36
C GLN A 74 28.77 3.41 4.03
N MET A 75 28.62 4.70 4.18
CA MET A 75 27.49 5.32 4.90
C MET A 75 26.54 5.97 3.88
N THR A 76 25.27 5.62 3.99
CA THR A 76 24.16 6.32 3.34
C THR A 76 23.18 6.74 4.45
N VAL A 77 22.94 8.02 4.60
CA VAL A 77 22.10 8.56 5.67
C VAL A 77 21.17 9.63 5.11
N THR A 78 19.90 9.60 5.51
CA THR A 78 18.96 10.69 5.23
C THR A 78 18.98 11.69 6.38
N LEU A 79 19.39 12.91 6.09
CA LEU A 79 19.23 14.04 7.00
C LEU A 79 17.77 14.48 6.95
N THR A 80 17.13 14.62 8.10
CA THR A 80 15.71 15.00 8.22
C THR A 80 15.53 16.21 9.14
N GLY A 81 14.35 16.85 9.09
CA GLY A 81 14.07 18.01 9.93
C GLY A 81 14.82 19.28 9.50
N LEU A 82 15.27 19.33 8.26
CA LEU A 82 15.94 20.50 7.71
C LEU A 82 14.93 21.64 7.48
N ALA A 83 15.38 22.89 7.60
CA ALA A 83 14.59 24.04 7.21
C ALA A 83 14.59 24.21 5.68
N ALA A 84 13.46 24.61 5.12
CA ALA A 84 13.30 24.82 3.69
C ALA A 84 14.08 26.06 3.19
N ALA A 85 14.43 26.07 1.89
CA ALA A 85 15.20 27.12 1.22
C ALA A 85 16.46 27.53 2.01
N THR A 86 17.07 26.58 2.71
CA THR A 86 18.19 26.84 3.62
C THR A 86 19.44 26.13 3.11
N THR A 87 20.54 26.85 3.05
CA THR A 87 21.83 26.25 2.70
C THR A 87 22.44 25.60 3.94
N TYR A 88 22.80 24.35 3.79
CA TYR A 88 23.49 23.53 4.79
C TYR A 88 24.91 23.19 4.31
N HIS A 89 25.78 23.04 5.27
CA HIS A 89 27.12 22.49 5.14
C HIS A 89 27.11 21.08 5.75
N VAL A 90 27.75 20.10 5.12
CA VAL A 90 27.84 18.72 5.61
C VAL A 90 29.24 18.18 5.42
N ARG A 91 29.71 17.47 6.43
CA ARG A 91 31.00 16.74 6.41
C ARG A 91 30.81 15.34 6.95
N ALA A 92 31.45 14.36 6.33
CA ALA A 92 31.60 13.06 6.92
C ALA A 92 32.70 13.13 8.01
N TYR A 93 32.53 12.32 9.06
CA TYR A 93 33.54 12.18 10.11
C TYR A 93 33.83 10.73 10.46
N ALA A 94 35.07 10.49 10.93
CA ALA A 94 35.48 9.27 11.61
C ALA A 94 36.15 9.69 12.91
N GLN A 95 35.82 9.03 14.02
CA GLN A 95 36.36 9.33 15.33
C GLN A 95 36.98 8.07 15.97
N SER A 96 38.16 8.24 16.56
CA SER A 96 38.80 7.26 17.45
C SER A 96 38.88 7.80 18.88
N SER A 97 39.51 7.11 19.78
CA SER A 97 39.77 7.57 21.14
C SER A 97 40.72 8.79 21.19
N SER A 98 41.50 9.05 20.14
CA SER A 98 42.59 10.03 20.12
C SER A 98 42.40 11.14 19.06
N GLU A 99 41.59 10.93 18.02
CA GLU A 99 41.43 11.92 16.96
C GLU A 99 40.02 11.87 16.31
N VAL A 100 39.63 12.98 15.68
CA VAL A 100 38.51 13.06 14.80
C VAL A 100 38.95 13.54 13.41
N LYS A 101 38.65 12.73 12.38
CA LYS A 101 38.95 13.05 11.01
C LYS A 101 37.67 13.52 10.31
N TYR A 102 37.75 14.61 9.57
CA TYR A 102 36.63 15.16 8.79
C TYR A 102 36.96 15.16 7.30
N SER A 103 35.95 15.02 6.49
CA SER A 103 36.02 15.25 5.04
C SER A 103 36.12 16.77 4.70
N SER A 104 36.28 17.07 3.42
CA SER A 104 35.97 18.41 2.91
C SER A 104 34.51 18.78 3.20
N ASP A 105 34.26 20.08 3.34
CA ASP A 105 32.94 20.66 3.52
C ASP A 105 32.19 20.66 2.19
N VAL A 106 30.95 20.18 2.19
CA VAL A 106 30.06 20.18 1.03
C VAL A 106 28.81 20.96 1.37
N THR A 107 28.41 21.85 0.47
CA THR A 107 27.19 22.63 0.62
C THR A 107 26.06 22.06 -0.22
N PHE A 108 24.85 22.10 0.32
CA PHE A 108 23.61 21.88 -0.42
C PHE A 108 22.54 22.83 0.08
N THR A 109 21.59 23.16 -0.78
CA THR A 109 20.45 23.99 -0.38
C THR A 109 19.20 23.17 -0.47
N THR A 110 18.44 23.08 0.63
CA THR A 110 17.12 22.43 0.62
C THR A 110 16.22 23.18 -0.34
N SER A 111 15.34 22.44 -0.99
CA SER A 111 14.31 23.04 -1.84
C SER A 111 13.53 24.07 -1.03
N ALA A 112 13.02 25.10 -1.67
CA ALA A 112 12.06 25.97 -1.03
C ALA A 112 10.96 25.07 -0.43
N SER A 113 10.48 25.38 0.77
CA SER A 113 9.20 24.84 1.20
C SER A 113 8.24 25.15 0.08
N SER A 114 7.58 24.15 -0.46
CA SER A 114 6.43 24.41 -1.32
C SER A 114 5.29 24.98 -0.45
N THR A 115 5.56 26.09 0.23
CA THR A 115 4.56 27.07 0.62
C THR A 115 4.25 27.89 -0.61
N ASP A 116 4.25 27.24 -1.76
CA ASP A 116 3.60 27.79 -2.90
C ASP A 116 2.11 27.50 -2.70
N ASP A 117 1.49 28.43 -1.96
CA ASP A 117 0.06 28.66 -1.96
C ASP A 117 -0.41 29.19 -3.33
N SER A 118 0.47 29.35 -4.30
CA SER A 118 0.08 29.39 -5.69
C SER A 118 -0.49 28.01 -5.98
N GLU A 119 -1.80 27.95 -6.08
CA GLU A 119 -2.49 26.89 -6.77
C GLU A 119 -1.85 26.88 -8.17
N GLU A 120 -0.80 26.08 -8.39
CA GLU A 120 -0.49 25.66 -9.75
C GLU A 120 -1.73 24.97 -10.24
N GLU A 121 -2.52 25.72 -10.94
CA GLU A 121 -3.61 25.24 -11.77
C GLU A 121 -2.96 24.20 -12.67
N GLN A 122 -3.05 22.92 -12.28
CA GLN A 122 -2.63 21.85 -13.15
C GLN A 122 -3.47 22.04 -14.39
N THR A 123 -2.89 22.58 -15.44
CA THR A 123 -3.49 22.64 -16.77
C THR A 123 -3.60 21.19 -17.24
N VAL A 124 -4.54 20.47 -16.64
CA VAL A 124 -4.99 19.19 -17.17
C VAL A 124 -5.60 19.57 -18.52
N GLY A 125 -5.02 19.07 -19.58
CA GLY A 125 -5.57 19.26 -20.91
C GLY A 125 -7.04 18.84 -20.92
N PRO A 126 -7.81 19.19 -21.95
CA PRO A 126 -9.26 18.99 -22.04
C PRO A 126 -9.62 17.50 -22.21
N GLU A 127 -9.02 16.62 -21.41
CA GLU A 127 -9.23 15.18 -21.51
C GLU A 127 -10.44 14.79 -20.64
N ALA A 128 -11.40 14.16 -21.27
CA ALA A 128 -12.53 13.53 -20.59
C ALA A 128 -12.02 12.42 -19.65
N LEU A 129 -12.75 12.13 -18.57
CA LEU A 129 -12.53 10.93 -17.79
C LEU A 129 -12.51 9.71 -18.70
N ASN A 130 -11.41 8.97 -18.74
CA ASN A 130 -11.31 7.70 -19.42
C ASN A 130 -11.07 6.58 -18.41
N ARG A 131 -12.14 5.88 -18.07
CA ARG A 131 -12.13 4.77 -17.11
C ARG A 131 -11.74 3.48 -17.80
N VAL A 132 -11.14 2.58 -17.05
CA VAL A 132 -10.74 1.24 -17.51
C VAL A 132 -11.36 0.16 -16.64
N SER A 133 -11.44 -1.04 -17.20
CA SER A 133 -11.84 -2.23 -16.49
C SER A 133 -10.58 -3.01 -16.09
N VAL A 134 -10.11 -2.82 -14.87
CA VAL A 134 -9.04 -3.57 -14.25
C VAL A 134 -9.55 -4.11 -12.92
N HIS A 135 -9.60 -5.42 -12.77
CA HIS A 135 -10.02 -6.09 -11.54
C HIS A 135 -8.83 -6.14 -10.57
N ASP A 136 -9.06 -5.89 -9.28
CA ASP A 136 -8.05 -5.93 -8.22
C ASP A 136 -6.86 -4.97 -8.50
N PRO A 137 -7.12 -3.66 -8.67
CA PRO A 137 -6.09 -2.73 -9.11
C PRO A 137 -5.07 -2.46 -8.00
N SER A 138 -3.79 -2.75 -8.26
CA SER A 138 -2.64 -2.27 -7.48
C SER A 138 -2.04 -1.06 -8.18
N VAL A 139 -1.95 0.07 -7.48
CA VAL A 139 -1.45 1.35 -8.02
C VAL A 139 0.00 1.59 -7.64
N VAL A 140 0.79 2.08 -8.58
CA VAL A 140 2.18 2.48 -8.34
C VAL A 140 2.57 3.66 -9.21
N TRP A 141 3.44 4.54 -8.69
CA TRP A 141 4.02 5.65 -9.42
C TRP A 141 5.40 5.29 -9.98
N ASP A 142 5.64 5.59 -11.23
CA ASP A 142 6.97 5.49 -11.83
C ASP A 142 7.50 6.89 -12.20
N PRO A 143 8.45 7.43 -11.43
CA PRO A 143 9.01 8.75 -11.69
C PRO A 143 9.78 8.81 -13.02
N SER A 144 10.29 7.68 -13.51
CA SER A 144 11.06 7.64 -14.76
C SER A 144 10.20 7.91 -15.99
N THR A 145 8.92 7.56 -15.93
CA THR A 145 7.95 7.78 -17.01
C THR A 145 6.93 8.87 -16.67
N SER A 146 6.94 9.40 -15.44
CA SER A 146 5.92 10.33 -14.92
C SER A 146 4.50 9.80 -15.13
N ASN A 147 4.29 8.52 -14.84
CA ASN A 147 2.99 7.87 -14.94
C ASN A 147 2.65 7.11 -13.66
N TYR A 148 1.38 7.11 -13.34
CA TYR A 148 0.77 6.10 -12.48
C TYR A 148 0.45 4.87 -13.31
N TYR A 149 0.67 3.70 -12.72
CA TYR A 149 0.32 2.42 -13.31
C TYR A 149 -0.61 1.68 -12.38
N ILE A 150 -1.56 0.95 -12.95
CA ILE A 150 -2.36 -0.03 -12.24
C ILE A 150 -2.19 -1.39 -12.89
N PHE A 151 -2.04 -2.41 -12.04
CA PHE A 151 -1.96 -3.81 -12.45
C PHE A 151 -3.08 -4.57 -11.76
N GLY A 152 -3.68 -5.52 -12.45
CA GLY A 152 -4.79 -6.30 -11.90
C GLY A 152 -4.80 -7.75 -12.37
N SER A 153 -5.83 -8.44 -11.97
CA SER A 153 -6.07 -9.85 -12.29
C SER A 153 -6.05 -10.09 -13.79
N HIS A 154 -5.67 -11.31 -14.18
CA HIS A 154 -5.59 -11.77 -15.58
C HIS A 154 -4.66 -10.91 -16.46
N ARG A 155 -3.63 -10.33 -15.86
CA ARG A 155 -2.63 -9.49 -16.53
C ARG A 155 -3.20 -8.18 -17.10
N ALA A 156 -4.36 -7.75 -16.62
CA ALA A 156 -4.88 -6.44 -16.96
C ALA A 156 -3.98 -5.35 -16.39
N ALA A 157 -3.72 -4.30 -17.15
CA ALA A 157 -2.96 -3.15 -16.68
C ALA A 157 -3.39 -1.88 -17.41
N ALA A 158 -3.18 -0.74 -16.77
CA ALA A 158 -3.35 0.56 -17.39
C ALA A 158 -2.36 1.58 -16.81
N ARG A 159 -2.19 2.69 -17.50
CA ARG A 159 -1.36 3.81 -17.08
C ARG A 159 -2.10 5.13 -17.22
N SER A 160 -1.75 6.10 -16.41
CA SER A 160 -2.28 7.45 -16.45
C SER A 160 -1.23 8.47 -15.98
N THR A 161 -1.19 9.65 -16.59
CA THR A 161 -0.38 10.76 -16.12
C THR A 161 -1.08 11.58 -15.04
N ASN A 162 -2.39 11.39 -14.84
CA ASN A 162 -3.23 12.31 -14.08
C ASN A 162 -4.32 11.63 -13.22
N MET A 163 -4.31 10.30 -13.08
CA MET A 163 -5.31 9.52 -12.34
C MET A 163 -6.76 9.61 -12.89
N MET A 164 -6.97 10.30 -14.00
CA MET A 164 -8.29 10.54 -14.61
C MET A 164 -8.43 9.85 -15.95
N THR A 165 -7.37 9.88 -16.75
CA THR A 165 -7.37 9.34 -18.12
C THR A 165 -6.45 8.13 -18.17
N TRP A 166 -7.06 6.95 -18.24
CA TRP A 166 -6.35 5.68 -18.24
C TRP A 166 -6.20 5.09 -19.64
N VAL A 167 -5.05 4.54 -19.92
CA VAL A 167 -4.74 3.83 -21.17
C VAL A 167 -4.33 2.40 -20.83
N SER A 168 -5.13 1.45 -21.28
CA SER A 168 -4.86 0.02 -21.05
C SER A 168 -3.62 -0.45 -21.80
N PHE A 169 -2.87 -1.36 -21.20
CA PHE A 169 -1.79 -2.10 -21.84
C PHE A 169 -1.68 -3.50 -21.22
N THR A 170 -0.84 -4.34 -21.78
CA THR A 170 -0.51 -5.64 -21.20
C THR A 170 0.99 -5.71 -21.00
N ALA A 171 1.45 -5.89 -19.76
CA ALA A 171 2.86 -6.07 -19.48
C ALA A 171 3.35 -7.42 -20.04
N PRO A 172 4.37 -7.45 -20.90
CA PRO A 172 4.91 -8.71 -21.41
C PRO A 172 5.65 -9.47 -20.31
N TRP A 173 5.62 -10.78 -20.41
CA TRP A 173 6.42 -11.67 -19.59
C TRP A 173 7.52 -12.30 -20.42
N ALA A 174 8.67 -12.53 -19.84
CA ALA A 174 9.84 -13.06 -20.52
C ALA A 174 10.21 -14.45 -20.00
N THR A 175 10.57 -15.33 -20.90
CA THR A 175 11.29 -16.57 -20.57
C THR A 175 12.77 -16.26 -20.31
N ALA A 176 13.53 -17.21 -19.81
CA ALA A 176 14.98 -17.07 -19.65
C ALA A 176 15.69 -16.77 -20.98
N SER A 177 15.13 -17.18 -22.12
CA SER A 177 15.74 -17.06 -23.46
C SER A 177 15.01 -16.12 -24.42
N SER A 178 13.86 -15.57 -24.04
CA SER A 178 13.04 -14.72 -24.91
C SER A 178 12.41 -13.57 -24.14
N THR A 179 12.38 -12.40 -24.76
CA THR A 179 11.66 -11.21 -24.28
C THR A 179 10.21 -11.17 -24.78
N ASN A 180 9.79 -12.07 -25.65
CA ASN A 180 8.45 -12.09 -26.20
C ASN A 180 7.52 -12.90 -25.32
N ALA A 181 6.44 -12.28 -24.92
CA ALA A 181 5.36 -12.87 -24.15
C ALA A 181 4.47 -13.74 -25.06
N GLY A 182 4.97 -14.87 -25.49
CA GLY A 182 4.18 -15.79 -26.27
C GLY A 182 3.08 -16.43 -25.43
N ASN A 183 3.32 -17.61 -24.96
CA ASN A 183 2.39 -18.42 -24.18
C ASN A 183 2.74 -18.29 -22.68
N ALA A 184 1.76 -18.08 -21.80
CA ALA A 184 1.96 -18.03 -20.35
C ALA A 184 2.70 -19.27 -19.81
N GLN A 185 2.51 -20.43 -20.41
CA GLN A 185 3.22 -21.65 -20.04
C GLN A 185 4.74 -21.57 -20.19
N ALA A 186 5.25 -20.67 -21.05
CA ALA A 186 6.68 -20.45 -21.22
C ALA A 186 7.35 -19.72 -20.02
N PHE A 187 6.56 -19.15 -19.12
CA PHE A 187 7.04 -18.38 -17.94
C PHE A 187 7.07 -19.18 -16.64
N THR A 188 6.70 -20.45 -16.68
CA THR A 188 6.47 -21.26 -15.48
C THR A 188 7.73 -21.78 -14.80
N THR A 189 8.91 -21.47 -15.35
CA THR A 189 10.19 -21.93 -14.78
C THR A 189 10.80 -20.82 -13.90
N PRO A 190 10.95 -21.05 -12.59
CA PRO A 190 11.59 -20.08 -11.70
C PRO A 190 13.07 -19.92 -12.04
N GLN A 191 13.62 -18.72 -11.83
CA GLN A 191 15.02 -18.40 -12.09
C GLN A 191 15.88 -18.57 -10.83
N VAL A 192 15.32 -18.38 -9.66
CA VAL A 192 16.01 -18.55 -8.36
C VAL A 192 16.00 -20.04 -8.02
N THR A 193 17.19 -20.58 -7.83
CA THR A 193 17.42 -21.99 -7.46
C THR A 193 18.03 -22.15 -6.08
N LYS A 194 18.37 -21.05 -5.40
CA LYS A 194 18.91 -21.03 -4.05
C LYS A 194 18.42 -19.81 -3.29
N VAL A 195 18.23 -19.97 -2.00
CA VAL A 195 17.94 -18.90 -1.04
C VAL A 195 18.95 -18.91 0.09
N LYS A 196 19.07 -17.82 0.83
CA LYS A 196 19.91 -17.73 2.03
C LYS A 196 19.12 -18.13 3.27
N LYS A 197 19.76 -18.91 4.16
CA LYS A 197 19.30 -19.16 5.53
C LYS A 197 20.52 -19.36 6.44
N GLY A 198 20.62 -18.56 7.50
CA GLY A 198 21.79 -18.58 8.39
C GLY A 198 23.10 -18.27 7.67
N GLY A 199 23.06 -17.44 6.63
CA GLY A 199 24.21 -17.11 5.77
C GLY A 199 24.61 -18.20 4.77
N ALA A 200 23.98 -19.39 4.80
CA ALA A 200 24.25 -20.50 3.88
C ALA A 200 23.28 -20.51 2.70
N ASP A 201 23.75 -20.98 1.54
CA ASP A 201 22.89 -21.27 0.39
C ASP A 201 22.12 -22.56 0.63
N VAL A 202 20.80 -22.49 0.45
CA VAL A 202 19.87 -23.63 0.50
C VAL A 202 19.22 -23.80 -0.86
N ASP A 203 19.15 -25.02 -1.35
CA ASP A 203 18.49 -25.32 -2.63
C ASP A 203 17.00 -24.95 -2.59
N PHE A 204 16.55 -24.29 -3.67
CA PHE A 204 15.22 -23.75 -3.78
C PHE A 204 14.68 -24.02 -5.20
N ASN A 205 13.93 -25.11 -5.37
CA ASN A 205 13.46 -25.57 -6.68
C ASN A 205 11.95 -25.81 -6.66
N PHE A 206 11.19 -24.85 -6.13
CA PHE A 206 9.75 -24.95 -5.98
C PHE A 206 9.02 -24.24 -7.12
N ASN A 207 8.09 -24.95 -7.76
CA ASN A 207 7.34 -24.42 -8.89
C ASN A 207 5.88 -24.20 -8.51
N ALA A 208 5.48 -22.94 -8.36
CA ALA A 208 4.13 -22.51 -7.99
C ALA A 208 3.07 -23.00 -8.98
N PHE A 209 3.38 -23.01 -10.26
CA PHE A 209 2.42 -23.44 -11.28
C PHE A 209 2.19 -24.95 -11.24
N ALA A 210 3.24 -25.73 -11.01
CA ALA A 210 3.10 -27.19 -10.81
C ALA A 210 2.32 -27.48 -9.53
N TRP A 211 2.55 -26.72 -8.46
CA TRP A 211 1.80 -26.84 -7.22
C TRP A 211 0.32 -26.52 -7.40
N SER A 212 0.00 -25.36 -7.98
CA SER A 212 -1.39 -24.90 -8.15
C SER A 212 -2.20 -25.77 -9.12
N LYS A 213 -1.54 -26.45 -10.04
CA LYS A 213 -2.16 -27.37 -11.00
C LYS A 213 -2.61 -28.70 -10.36
N ARG A 214 -2.21 -29.01 -9.14
CA ARG A 214 -2.46 -30.29 -8.49
C ARG A 214 -3.94 -30.64 -8.47
N GLY A 215 -4.26 -31.86 -8.95
CA GLY A 215 -5.62 -32.37 -8.97
C GLY A 215 -6.55 -31.75 -10.01
N ASN A 216 -6.04 -30.87 -10.88
CA ASN A 216 -6.83 -30.22 -11.93
C ASN A 216 -6.20 -30.40 -13.31
N ASN A 217 -6.68 -31.35 -14.11
CA ASN A 217 -6.19 -31.60 -15.46
C ASN A 217 -6.57 -30.49 -16.46
N ALA A 218 -7.60 -29.71 -16.13
CA ALA A 218 -8.08 -28.59 -16.95
C ALA A 218 -7.54 -27.21 -16.48
N TYR A 219 -6.54 -27.22 -15.62
CA TYR A 219 -5.97 -26.00 -15.07
C TYR A 219 -5.48 -25.03 -16.18
N ASN A 220 -6.01 -23.82 -16.15
CA ASN A 220 -5.63 -22.75 -17.04
C ASN A 220 -4.86 -21.68 -16.27
N ILE A 221 -3.60 -21.50 -16.59
CA ILE A 221 -2.72 -20.54 -15.90
C ILE A 221 -3.27 -19.11 -16.00
N ASP A 222 -3.64 -18.65 -17.19
CA ASP A 222 -4.08 -17.25 -17.39
C ASP A 222 -5.34 -16.90 -16.57
N LYS A 223 -6.24 -17.87 -16.39
CA LYS A 223 -7.45 -17.69 -15.58
C LYS A 223 -7.20 -17.75 -14.07
N ASN A 224 -6.02 -18.17 -13.66
CA ASN A 224 -5.63 -18.34 -12.26
C ASN A 224 -4.53 -17.38 -11.79
N MET A 225 -4.25 -16.34 -12.56
CA MET A 225 -3.40 -15.23 -12.19
C MET A 225 -4.25 -14.09 -11.66
N TRP A 226 -4.21 -13.87 -10.34
CA TRP A 226 -5.07 -12.91 -9.69
C TRP A 226 -4.26 -11.89 -8.87
N ALA A 227 -4.89 -10.73 -8.64
CA ALA A 227 -4.49 -9.72 -7.67
C ALA A 227 -2.95 -9.54 -7.53
N PRO A 228 -2.29 -8.92 -8.49
CA PRO A 228 -0.89 -8.57 -8.37
C PRO A 228 -0.69 -7.36 -7.45
N ASP A 229 0.50 -7.27 -6.87
CA ASP A 229 1.03 -6.02 -6.34
C ASP A 229 2.38 -5.72 -6.95
N VAL A 230 2.69 -4.43 -7.21
CA VAL A 230 3.92 -4.02 -7.91
C VAL A 230 4.64 -2.95 -7.13
N ILE A 231 5.91 -3.18 -6.84
CA ILE A 231 6.76 -2.23 -6.13
C ILE A 231 8.15 -2.13 -6.78
N PHE A 232 8.77 -0.97 -6.70
CA PHE A 232 10.19 -0.84 -7.05
C PHE A 232 11.06 -1.28 -5.87
N ASN A 233 11.78 -2.39 -6.04
CA ASN A 233 12.72 -2.83 -5.02
C ASN A 233 14.01 -1.99 -5.10
N LYS A 234 14.22 -1.18 -4.06
CA LYS A 234 15.31 -0.19 -3.97
C LYS A 234 16.70 -0.83 -3.91
N LYS A 235 16.82 -2.06 -3.37
CA LYS A 235 18.09 -2.79 -3.29
C LYS A 235 18.41 -3.50 -4.59
N MET A 236 17.44 -4.21 -5.15
CA MET A 236 17.60 -4.91 -6.43
C MET A 236 17.66 -3.95 -7.63
N GLN A 237 17.17 -2.71 -7.48
CA GLN A 237 16.98 -1.75 -8.59
C GLN A 237 16.11 -2.35 -9.71
N LYS A 238 15.03 -3.03 -9.31
CA LYS A 238 14.08 -3.73 -10.19
C LYS A 238 12.65 -3.42 -9.79
N TRP A 239 11.78 -3.45 -10.77
CA TRP A 239 10.36 -3.58 -10.54
C TRP A 239 10.04 -5.02 -10.16
N CYS A 240 9.42 -5.22 -9.01
CA CYS A 240 8.98 -6.52 -8.51
C CYS A 240 7.46 -6.58 -8.56
N MET A 241 6.93 -7.58 -9.24
CA MET A 241 5.50 -7.91 -9.26
C MET A 241 5.29 -9.16 -8.43
N TYR A 242 4.49 -9.05 -7.39
CA TYR A 242 4.02 -10.18 -6.59
C TYR A 242 2.65 -10.57 -7.10
N LEU A 243 2.47 -11.82 -7.46
CA LEU A 243 1.28 -12.27 -8.19
C LEU A 243 0.73 -13.55 -7.60
N SER A 244 -0.57 -13.59 -7.42
CA SER A 244 -1.30 -14.77 -6.97
C SER A 244 -1.42 -15.79 -8.09
N ILE A 245 -0.97 -17.03 -7.83
CA ILE A 245 -1.27 -18.19 -8.65
C ILE A 245 -2.27 -19.04 -7.85
N ASN A 246 -3.55 -18.87 -8.15
CA ASN A 246 -4.61 -19.57 -7.46
C ASN A 246 -4.74 -21.02 -7.96
N GLY A 247 -5.09 -21.93 -7.08
CA GLY A 247 -5.31 -23.35 -7.38
C GLY A 247 -6.49 -23.93 -6.64
N ASP A 248 -7.01 -25.05 -7.13
CA ASP A 248 -8.07 -25.79 -6.46
C ASP A 248 -7.62 -26.29 -5.09
N ASN A 249 -8.57 -26.41 -4.15
CA ASN A 249 -8.31 -26.89 -2.79
C ASN A 249 -7.20 -26.11 -2.06
N TRP A 250 -7.12 -24.79 -2.34
CA TRP A 250 -6.12 -23.89 -1.74
C TRP A 250 -4.66 -24.19 -2.12
N TYR A 251 -4.42 -24.97 -3.18
CA TYR A 251 -3.09 -25.14 -3.76
C TYR A 251 -2.63 -23.84 -4.44
N SER A 252 -2.46 -22.80 -3.67
CA SER A 252 -2.15 -21.47 -4.16
C SER A 252 -0.73 -21.07 -3.78
N SER A 253 -0.18 -20.11 -4.49
CA SER A 253 1.12 -19.53 -4.21
C SER A 253 1.15 -18.06 -4.63
N ILE A 254 1.88 -17.26 -3.89
CA ILE A 254 2.33 -15.95 -4.34
C ILE A 254 3.71 -16.14 -4.96
N ILE A 255 3.88 -15.65 -6.18
CA ILE A 255 5.15 -15.64 -6.89
C ILE A 255 5.68 -14.23 -7.04
N MET A 256 6.98 -14.09 -7.18
CA MET A 256 7.62 -12.83 -7.54
C MET A 256 8.16 -12.90 -8.97
N LEU A 257 7.87 -11.84 -9.72
CA LEU A 257 8.46 -11.58 -11.03
C LEU A 257 9.24 -10.27 -10.98
N THR A 258 10.29 -10.14 -11.79
CA THR A 258 11.08 -8.92 -11.85
C THR A 258 11.22 -8.39 -13.27
N ALA A 259 11.36 -7.06 -13.39
CA ALA A 259 11.63 -6.38 -14.64
C ALA A 259 12.52 -5.15 -14.43
N ASP A 260 13.26 -4.75 -15.46
CA ASP A 260 14.05 -3.50 -15.47
C ASP A 260 13.18 -2.25 -15.66
N LYS A 261 12.02 -2.42 -16.28
CA LYS A 261 11.03 -1.36 -16.53
C LYS A 261 9.69 -1.79 -15.99
N ILE A 262 8.93 -0.87 -15.45
CA ILE A 262 7.58 -1.14 -14.93
C ILE A 262 6.65 -1.78 -15.96
N THR A 263 6.85 -1.47 -17.23
CA THR A 263 6.09 -2.06 -18.34
C THR A 263 6.56 -3.47 -18.74
N GLY A 264 7.57 -4.02 -18.05
CA GLY A 264 8.14 -5.32 -18.36
C GLY A 264 9.29 -5.29 -19.39
N PRO A 265 9.72 -6.45 -19.91
CA PRO A 265 9.16 -7.78 -19.68
C PRO A 265 9.48 -8.34 -18.29
N TYR A 266 8.48 -8.90 -17.65
CA TYR A 266 8.60 -9.52 -16.33
C TYR A 266 9.09 -10.97 -16.40
N ARG A 267 9.99 -11.37 -15.48
CA ARG A 267 10.55 -12.72 -15.37
C ARG A 267 10.19 -13.35 -14.04
N TYR A 268 9.66 -14.56 -14.08
CA TYR A 268 9.37 -15.35 -12.88
C TYR A 268 10.67 -15.69 -12.12
N GLN A 269 10.79 -15.21 -10.89
CA GLN A 269 11.93 -15.45 -10.05
C GLN A 269 11.74 -16.67 -9.16
N ALA A 270 10.70 -16.68 -8.32
CA ALA A 270 10.44 -17.72 -7.35
C ALA A 270 9.04 -17.65 -6.74
N SER A 271 8.64 -18.70 -6.02
CA SER A 271 7.53 -18.65 -5.07
C SER A 271 7.96 -17.92 -3.80
N VAL A 272 7.07 -17.15 -3.19
CA VAL A 272 7.31 -16.42 -1.93
C VAL A 272 6.68 -17.16 -0.76
N VAL A 273 5.46 -17.64 -0.92
CA VAL A 273 4.72 -18.41 0.06
C VAL A 273 3.71 -19.32 -0.64
N ILE A 274 3.43 -20.49 -0.06
CA ILE A 274 2.60 -21.53 -0.65
C ILE A 274 1.55 -21.99 0.37
N SER A 275 0.33 -22.25 -0.06
CA SER A 275 -0.75 -22.85 0.77
C SER A 275 -1.26 -24.17 0.21
N GLY A 276 -2.18 -24.81 0.94
CA GLY A 276 -2.85 -26.02 0.49
C GLY A 276 -2.20 -27.32 1.00
N PHE A 277 -1.48 -27.28 2.10
CA PHE A 277 -0.95 -28.48 2.74
C PHE A 277 -2.06 -29.40 3.22
N GLN A 278 -2.03 -30.65 2.78
CA GLN A 278 -3.06 -31.66 3.08
C GLN A 278 -2.43 -33.02 3.34
N SER A 279 -3.17 -33.90 4.03
CA SER A 279 -2.77 -35.29 4.18
C SER A 279 -2.59 -35.98 2.82
N GLY A 280 -1.48 -36.68 2.66
CA GLY A 280 -1.12 -37.34 1.40
C GLY A 280 -0.51 -36.42 0.33
N THR A 281 -0.39 -35.12 0.60
CA THR A 281 0.32 -34.18 -0.28
C THR A 281 1.76 -34.05 0.15
N SER A 282 2.70 -34.23 -0.78
CA SER A 282 4.11 -33.98 -0.49
C SER A 282 4.32 -32.47 -0.25
N TYR A 283 4.72 -32.11 0.97
CA TYR A 283 5.12 -30.75 1.30
C TYR A 283 6.57 -30.46 0.89
N LYS A 284 7.32 -31.49 0.50
CA LYS A 284 8.71 -31.37 0.02
C LYS A 284 8.83 -30.67 -1.33
N ASP A 285 7.71 -30.51 -2.04
CA ASP A 285 7.65 -29.67 -3.23
C ASP A 285 7.45 -28.19 -2.91
N THR A 286 7.65 -27.79 -1.65
CA THR A 286 7.50 -26.44 -1.13
C THR A 286 8.67 -26.07 -0.23
N ASP A 287 8.80 -24.80 0.13
CA ASP A 287 9.81 -24.27 1.04
C ASP A 287 9.51 -24.50 2.54
N LEU A 288 8.44 -25.22 2.87
CA LEU A 288 8.07 -25.49 4.27
C LEU A 288 9.22 -26.18 5.04
N GLU A 289 9.92 -27.12 4.39
CA GLU A 289 11.05 -27.83 5.00
C GLU A 289 12.22 -26.91 5.32
N ILE A 290 12.44 -25.86 4.49
CA ILE A 290 13.46 -24.84 4.76
C ILE A 290 13.13 -24.11 6.08
N VAL A 291 11.86 -23.81 6.31
CA VAL A 291 11.41 -23.06 7.49
C VAL A 291 11.42 -23.91 8.76
N ILE A 292 10.79 -25.10 8.72
CA ILE A 292 10.53 -25.91 9.92
C ILE A 292 11.54 -27.03 10.14
N GLY A 293 12.50 -27.20 9.23
CA GLY A 293 13.42 -28.35 9.20
C GLY A 293 12.77 -29.61 8.65
N SER A 294 13.62 -30.62 8.37
CA SER A 294 13.16 -31.91 7.82
C SER A 294 12.31 -32.67 8.83
N GLN A 295 11.16 -33.10 8.44
CA GLN A 295 10.22 -33.85 9.25
C GLN A 295 9.91 -35.20 8.57
N ALA A 296 9.60 -36.24 9.37
CA ALA A 296 9.22 -37.56 8.85
C ALA A 296 7.91 -37.53 8.05
N SER A 297 7.01 -36.61 8.39
CA SER A 297 5.74 -36.39 7.72
C SER A 297 5.30 -34.95 7.87
N LEU A 298 4.30 -34.52 7.11
CA LEU A 298 3.67 -33.21 7.28
C LEU A 298 3.18 -33.06 8.72
N PRO A 299 3.63 -32.02 9.47
CA PRO A 299 3.13 -31.80 10.82
C PRO A 299 1.61 -31.61 10.82
N GLY A 300 0.93 -32.26 11.78
CA GLY A 300 -0.54 -32.31 11.82
C GLY A 300 -1.21 -30.94 11.86
N ARG A 301 -0.52 -29.92 12.36
CA ARG A 301 -1.03 -28.54 12.36
C ARG A 301 -1.23 -27.95 10.97
N TYR A 302 -0.47 -28.38 9.95
CA TYR A 302 -0.61 -27.96 8.56
C TYR A 302 -1.62 -28.77 7.77
N ASN A 303 -2.02 -29.92 8.27
CA ASN A 303 -3.02 -30.76 7.64
C ASN A 303 -4.44 -30.27 7.98
N VAL A 304 -4.94 -29.31 7.26
CA VAL A 304 -6.25 -28.66 7.51
C VAL A 304 -7.39 -29.22 6.66
N GLY A 305 -7.11 -30.26 5.85
CA GLY A 305 -8.12 -30.87 4.95
C GLY A 305 -8.35 -30.06 3.67
N LYS A 306 -9.34 -30.50 2.87
CA LYS A 306 -9.68 -29.88 1.58
C LYS A 306 -10.78 -28.82 1.70
N GLY A 307 -11.19 -28.50 2.91
CA GLY A 307 -12.27 -27.56 3.14
C GLY A 307 -11.80 -26.11 3.26
N TRP A 308 -12.76 -25.23 3.43
CA TRP A 308 -12.54 -23.85 3.79
C TRP A 308 -11.68 -23.78 5.06
N GLY A 309 -10.54 -23.08 4.97
CA GLY A 309 -9.57 -23.03 6.05
C GLY A 309 -9.92 -21.99 7.11
N ASN A 310 -9.91 -22.39 8.37
CA ASN A 310 -10.12 -21.48 9.48
C ASN A 310 -8.82 -20.98 10.08
N ARG A 311 -7.76 -21.73 9.88
CA ARG A 311 -6.50 -21.61 10.57
C ARG A 311 -5.44 -20.87 9.77
N TYR A 312 -5.26 -21.25 8.51
CA TYR A 312 -4.22 -20.76 7.64
C TYR A 312 -4.78 -20.09 6.38
N PRO A 313 -4.03 -19.16 5.78
CA PRO A 313 -4.50 -18.42 4.63
C PRO A 313 -4.59 -19.28 3.38
N ASN A 314 -5.40 -18.84 2.42
CA ASN A 314 -5.16 -19.04 1.00
C ASN A 314 -4.08 -18.05 0.58
N CYS A 315 -2.92 -18.52 0.09
CA CYS A 315 -1.79 -17.65 -0.23
C CYS A 315 -1.98 -16.95 -1.58
N ILE A 316 -2.82 -15.93 -1.57
CA ILE A 316 -3.11 -15.00 -2.67
C ILE A 316 -3.28 -13.58 -2.10
N ASP A 317 -3.52 -12.61 -2.97
CA ASP A 317 -3.77 -11.20 -2.67
C ASP A 317 -2.63 -10.53 -1.88
N PRO A 318 -1.40 -10.51 -2.45
CA PRO A 318 -0.27 -9.85 -1.81
C PRO A 318 -0.43 -8.34 -1.81
N CYS A 319 0.06 -7.68 -0.76
CA CYS A 319 0.41 -6.27 -0.73
C CYS A 319 1.81 -6.13 -0.17
N VAL A 320 2.71 -5.49 -0.88
CA VAL A 320 4.13 -5.36 -0.53
C VAL A 320 4.49 -3.90 -0.32
N PHE A 321 5.06 -3.58 0.81
CA PHE A 321 5.38 -2.21 1.16
C PHE A 321 6.67 -2.12 1.98
N TYR A 322 7.31 -0.95 1.95
CA TYR A 322 8.39 -0.60 2.87
C TYR A 322 7.82 0.07 4.11
N ASP A 323 8.33 -0.30 5.27
CA ASP A 323 8.08 0.49 6.47
C ASP A 323 9.00 1.74 6.50
N GLU A 324 8.81 2.59 7.51
CA GLU A 324 9.61 3.81 7.68
C GLU A 324 11.09 3.54 7.99
N GLN A 325 11.45 2.34 8.38
CA GLN A 325 12.82 1.91 8.60
C GLN A 325 13.47 1.32 7.34
N GLY A 326 12.69 1.15 6.27
CA GLY A 326 13.12 0.61 5.00
C GLY A 326 13.06 -0.91 4.92
N LYS A 327 12.45 -1.60 5.89
CA LYS A 327 12.17 -3.03 5.82
C LYS A 327 11.06 -3.33 4.83
N LEU A 328 11.19 -4.43 4.13
CA LEU A 328 10.21 -4.89 3.15
C LEU A 328 9.25 -5.91 3.78
N TRP A 329 7.96 -5.65 3.67
CA TRP A 329 6.89 -6.46 4.23
C TRP A 329 5.93 -6.93 3.15
N MET A 330 5.29 -8.08 3.35
CA MET A 330 4.18 -8.55 2.54
C MET A 330 3.02 -9.00 3.41
N SER A 331 1.86 -8.34 3.27
CA SER A 331 0.59 -8.89 3.77
C SER A 331 -0.07 -9.71 2.67
N TYR A 332 -0.81 -10.76 3.06
CA TYR A 332 -1.45 -11.66 2.11
C TYR A 332 -2.53 -12.52 2.77
N GLY A 333 -3.39 -13.12 1.95
CA GLY A 333 -4.45 -14.02 2.38
C GLY A 333 -5.81 -13.59 1.85
N SER A 334 -6.67 -14.56 1.61
CA SER A 334 -8.00 -14.34 1.06
C SER A 334 -8.97 -15.35 1.67
N TRP A 335 -9.98 -14.85 2.32
CA TRP A 335 -11.10 -15.55 2.97
C TRP A 335 -10.73 -16.64 3.99
N SER A 336 -9.81 -17.52 3.66
CA SER A 336 -9.42 -18.66 4.47
C SER A 336 -8.38 -18.25 5.52
N GLY A 337 -8.63 -18.50 6.79
CA GLY A 337 -7.65 -18.44 7.86
C GLY A 337 -7.13 -17.04 8.24
N GLY A 338 -7.67 -15.98 7.65
CA GLY A 338 -7.26 -14.60 7.93
C GLY A 338 -6.15 -14.07 7.01
N ILE A 339 -5.73 -12.85 7.31
CA ILE A 339 -4.66 -12.14 6.63
C ILE A 339 -3.40 -12.24 7.46
N TRP A 340 -2.31 -12.56 6.80
CA TRP A 340 -1.01 -12.83 7.39
C TRP A 340 0.05 -11.90 6.85
N MET A 341 1.19 -11.81 7.52
CA MET A 341 2.29 -10.94 7.16
C MET A 341 3.63 -11.64 7.34
N LEU A 342 4.52 -11.43 6.37
CA LEU A 342 5.91 -11.86 6.36
C LEU A 342 6.85 -10.68 6.15
N GLU A 343 8.02 -10.72 6.76
CA GLU A 343 9.16 -9.91 6.34
C GLU A 343 9.77 -10.53 5.07
N LEU A 344 10.13 -9.67 4.12
CA LEU A 344 10.86 -10.05 2.92
C LEU A 344 12.31 -9.55 3.01
N ASP A 345 13.21 -10.29 2.41
CA ASP A 345 14.60 -9.87 2.24
C ASP A 345 14.68 -8.80 1.14
N GLU A 346 15.16 -7.64 1.48
CA GLU A 346 15.24 -6.49 0.58
C GLU A 346 16.21 -6.72 -0.59
N GLU A 347 17.26 -7.53 -0.39
CA GLU A 347 18.26 -7.83 -1.43
C GLU A 347 17.73 -8.77 -2.51
N THR A 348 16.76 -9.62 -2.15
CA THR A 348 16.21 -10.64 -3.07
C THR A 348 14.73 -10.43 -3.41
N GLY A 349 14.00 -9.66 -2.60
CA GLY A 349 12.55 -9.51 -2.70
C GLY A 349 11.75 -10.75 -2.32
N LEU A 350 12.40 -11.82 -1.88
CA LEU A 350 11.77 -13.06 -1.45
C LEU A 350 11.56 -13.07 0.06
N ARG A 351 10.93 -14.12 0.57
CA ARG A 351 10.82 -14.35 2.01
C ARG A 351 12.20 -14.27 2.67
N ASP A 352 12.28 -13.55 3.79
CA ASP A 352 13.47 -13.61 4.65
C ASP A 352 13.42 -14.88 5.51
N TYR A 353 14.29 -15.86 5.19
CA TYR A 353 14.36 -17.14 5.90
C TYR A 353 15.15 -17.05 7.22
N ASP A 354 15.79 -15.92 7.52
CA ASP A 354 16.49 -15.67 8.78
C ASP A 354 15.55 -15.08 9.84
N VAL A 355 14.36 -14.61 9.43
CA VAL A 355 13.31 -14.17 10.37
C VAL A 355 12.58 -15.37 10.94
N GLU A 356 12.68 -15.57 12.25
CA GLU A 356 12.02 -16.65 12.98
C GLU A 356 10.68 -16.20 13.58
N TYR A 357 9.60 -16.85 13.16
CA TYR A 357 8.27 -16.69 13.74
C TYR A 357 8.00 -17.81 14.76
N LYS A 358 7.83 -17.45 16.04
CA LYS A 358 7.54 -18.44 17.10
C LYS A 358 6.05 -18.76 17.14
N LEU A 359 5.72 -20.05 17.00
CA LEU A 359 4.32 -20.51 17.05
C LEU A 359 3.61 -19.96 18.29
N THR A 360 2.52 -19.23 18.06
CA THR A 360 1.70 -18.61 19.12
C THR A 360 0.23 -18.96 18.90
N GLY A 361 -0.41 -19.47 19.94
CA GLY A 361 -1.77 -19.96 19.89
C GLY A 361 -1.87 -21.45 19.53
N SER A 362 -3.08 -21.95 19.41
CA SER A 362 -3.37 -23.33 19.04
C SER A 362 -4.68 -23.44 18.27
N GLY A 363 -4.82 -24.46 17.44
CA GLY A 363 -6.03 -24.65 16.62
C GLY A 363 -6.32 -23.42 15.76
N ASP A 364 -7.55 -22.97 15.72
CA ASP A 364 -7.98 -21.81 14.94
C ASP A 364 -7.54 -20.48 15.57
N GLY A 365 -7.10 -20.50 16.84
CA GLY A 365 -6.53 -19.38 17.56
C GLY A 365 -5.05 -19.14 17.31
N ILE A 366 -4.40 -19.81 16.35
CA ILE A 366 -3.01 -19.51 15.97
C ILE A 366 -2.93 -18.09 15.40
N THR A 367 -2.06 -17.27 15.99
CA THR A 367 -1.81 -15.88 15.58
C THR A 367 -0.43 -15.67 14.99
N ILE A 368 0.53 -16.56 15.30
CA ILE A 368 1.86 -16.58 14.68
C ILE A 368 2.18 -18.04 14.33
N ASP A 369 2.63 -18.27 13.11
CA ASP A 369 3.07 -19.58 12.62
C ASP A 369 4.48 -19.46 11.99
N PRO A 370 5.38 -20.40 12.23
CA PRO A 370 6.72 -20.36 11.67
C PRO A 370 6.77 -20.21 10.15
N TYR A 371 5.80 -20.79 9.45
CA TYR A 371 5.75 -20.73 8.00
C TYR A 371 4.92 -19.56 7.49
N PHE A 372 3.72 -19.36 8.00
CA PHE A 372 2.82 -18.30 7.48
C PHE A 372 3.10 -16.92 8.07
N GLY A 373 3.95 -16.79 9.10
CA GLY A 373 4.27 -15.51 9.71
C GLY A 373 3.27 -15.06 10.77
N LYS A 374 2.95 -13.77 10.81
CA LYS A 374 2.05 -13.15 11.80
C LYS A 374 0.68 -12.86 11.20
N LYS A 375 -0.39 -13.32 11.84
CA LYS A 375 -1.76 -12.94 11.47
C LYS A 375 -2.04 -11.50 11.90
N ILE A 376 -2.55 -10.68 11.00
CA ILE A 376 -2.83 -9.27 11.26
C ILE A 376 -4.30 -8.92 11.21
N ALA A 377 -5.14 -9.72 10.51
CA ALA A 377 -6.58 -9.49 10.43
C ALA A 377 -7.35 -10.78 10.16
N GLY A 378 -8.66 -10.75 10.33
CA GLY A 378 -9.55 -11.86 10.01
C GLY A 378 -9.38 -13.08 10.91
N GLY A 379 -9.67 -14.24 10.37
CA GLY A 379 -9.72 -15.54 11.05
C GLY A 379 -11.14 -15.98 11.39
N TYR A 380 -11.30 -17.21 11.82
CA TYR A 380 -12.58 -17.75 12.28
C TYR A 380 -13.74 -17.60 11.25
N TYR A 381 -13.50 -17.89 9.97
CA TYR A 381 -14.39 -17.73 8.81
C TYR A 381 -14.70 -16.28 8.40
N VAL A 382 -14.29 -15.28 9.15
CA VAL A 382 -14.53 -13.88 8.83
C VAL A 382 -13.20 -13.25 8.46
N SER A 383 -12.67 -13.63 7.32
CA SER A 383 -11.33 -13.22 6.97
C SER A 383 -11.30 -12.00 6.07
N GLY A 384 -12.24 -11.88 5.16
CA GLY A 384 -12.14 -10.91 4.08
C GLY A 384 -10.95 -11.23 3.17
N GLU A 385 -10.63 -10.29 2.29
CA GLU A 385 -9.53 -10.39 1.33
C GLU A 385 -8.95 -9.00 1.01
N ALA A 386 -8.02 -8.95 0.04
CA ALA A 386 -7.54 -7.69 -0.50
C ALA A 386 -6.91 -6.79 0.56
N SER A 387 -6.04 -7.33 1.39
CA SER A 387 -5.28 -6.50 2.31
C SER A 387 -4.40 -5.53 1.54
N TYR A 388 -4.49 -4.24 1.86
CA TYR A 388 -3.58 -3.22 1.33
C TYR A 388 -3.13 -2.31 2.45
N ILE A 389 -1.83 -2.07 2.55
CA ILE A 389 -1.23 -1.30 3.65
C ILE A 389 -0.43 -0.13 3.08
N GLU A 390 -0.72 1.06 3.59
CA GLU A 390 0.01 2.28 3.24
C GLU A 390 0.25 3.12 4.50
N TYR A 391 1.44 3.73 4.57
CA TYR A 391 1.79 4.65 5.65
C TYR A 391 1.39 6.08 5.31
N ILE A 392 0.46 6.63 6.07
CA ILE A 392 -0.08 7.97 5.83
C ILE A 392 -0.15 8.73 7.16
N GLY A 393 0.55 9.85 7.24
CA GLY A 393 0.42 10.81 8.33
C GLY A 393 0.56 10.20 9.74
N GLY A 394 1.53 9.30 9.93
CA GLY A 394 1.86 8.72 11.24
C GLY A 394 1.20 7.37 11.54
N TYR A 395 0.47 6.79 10.60
CA TYR A 395 -0.18 5.49 10.77
C TYR A 395 -0.02 4.62 9.52
N TYR A 396 0.13 3.30 9.73
CA TYR A 396 -0.11 2.28 8.73
C TYR A 396 -1.61 2.03 8.67
N TYR A 397 -2.24 2.26 7.51
CA TYR A 397 -3.65 1.98 7.29
C TYR A 397 -3.77 0.65 6.55
N LEU A 398 -4.48 -0.28 7.16
CA LEU A 398 -4.85 -1.55 6.56
C LEU A 398 -6.25 -1.44 5.96
N PHE A 399 -6.33 -1.57 4.67
CA PHE A 399 -7.59 -1.79 3.96
C PHE A 399 -7.87 -3.28 3.84
N MET A 400 -9.13 -3.63 3.95
CA MET A 400 -9.64 -4.98 3.78
C MET A 400 -10.95 -4.90 3.02
N THR A 401 -11.27 -5.93 2.25
CA THR A 401 -12.60 -6.06 1.67
C THR A 401 -13.34 -7.24 2.30
N TYR A 402 -14.52 -6.96 2.82
CA TYR A 402 -15.43 -7.95 3.41
C TYR A 402 -16.69 -8.11 2.57
N GLY A 403 -17.47 -9.14 2.87
CA GLY A 403 -18.71 -9.40 2.19
C GLY A 403 -18.47 -10.04 0.84
N GLY A 404 -18.71 -11.31 0.74
CA GLY A 404 -18.57 -12.04 -0.50
C GLY A 404 -19.76 -11.85 -1.43
N LEU A 405 -19.74 -12.60 -2.49
CA LEU A 405 -20.84 -12.82 -3.40
C LEU A 405 -22.01 -13.45 -2.65
N ALA A 406 -23.23 -13.19 -3.10
CA ALA A 406 -24.42 -13.78 -2.50
C ALA A 406 -24.32 -15.31 -2.40
N ALA A 407 -24.82 -15.85 -1.30
CA ALA A 407 -24.88 -17.29 -1.11
C ALA A 407 -25.69 -17.94 -2.24
N GLY A 408 -25.03 -18.75 -3.06
CA GLY A 408 -25.70 -19.46 -4.17
C GLY A 408 -24.94 -19.48 -5.48
N GLY A 409 -23.92 -18.65 -5.65
CA GLY A 409 -23.06 -18.65 -6.85
C GLY A 409 -23.79 -18.37 -8.17
N ASN A 410 -24.98 -17.81 -8.13
CA ASN A 410 -25.70 -17.41 -9.32
C ASN A 410 -25.17 -16.04 -9.79
N PRO A 411 -24.63 -15.91 -11.01
CA PRO A 411 -24.17 -14.64 -11.54
C PRO A 411 -25.22 -13.53 -11.52
N ALA A 412 -26.50 -13.86 -11.56
CA ALA A 412 -27.58 -12.89 -11.41
C ALA A 412 -27.64 -12.27 -10.01
N ASP A 413 -27.03 -12.90 -9.00
CA ASP A 413 -27.03 -12.43 -7.63
C ASP A 413 -25.82 -11.54 -7.31
N TYR A 414 -24.84 -11.37 -8.22
CA TYR A 414 -23.72 -10.45 -8.07
C TYR A 414 -24.16 -8.99 -7.84
N ASN A 415 -25.31 -8.64 -8.35
CA ASN A 415 -25.92 -7.34 -8.09
C ASN A 415 -26.31 -7.13 -6.61
N ASN A 416 -26.28 -8.20 -5.82
CA ASN A 416 -26.66 -8.19 -4.41
C ASN A 416 -25.44 -8.45 -3.49
N GLY A 417 -24.21 -8.54 -4.03
CA GLY A 417 -23.01 -8.78 -3.25
C GLY A 417 -22.78 -7.73 -2.16
N GLY A 418 -22.42 -8.18 -0.98
CA GLY A 418 -22.09 -7.33 0.16
C GLY A 418 -20.62 -6.91 0.19
N TYR A 419 -19.93 -6.93 -0.93
CA TYR A 419 -18.51 -6.57 -1.05
C TYR A 419 -18.29 -5.11 -0.69
N GLN A 420 -17.42 -4.84 0.28
CA GLN A 420 -17.26 -3.50 0.84
C GLN A 420 -15.91 -3.34 1.55
N MET A 421 -15.31 -2.17 1.41
CA MET A 421 -14.03 -1.83 2.03
C MET A 421 -14.17 -1.53 3.51
N ARG A 422 -13.15 -1.93 4.29
CA ARG A 422 -12.98 -1.57 5.70
C ARG A 422 -11.57 -1.09 5.94
N VAL A 423 -11.43 -0.10 6.81
CA VAL A 423 -10.15 0.51 7.16
C VAL A 423 -9.86 0.32 8.63
N PHE A 424 -8.64 -0.09 8.91
CA PHE A 424 -8.04 -0.18 10.24
C PHE A 424 -6.73 0.59 10.24
N ARG A 425 -6.16 0.87 11.39
CA ARG A 425 -4.85 1.51 11.47
C ARG A 425 -3.99 0.97 12.59
N SER A 426 -2.68 1.13 12.47
CA SER A 426 -1.67 0.80 13.48
C SER A 426 -0.53 1.82 13.43
N GLN A 427 0.22 1.93 14.53
CA GLN A 427 1.50 2.65 14.54
C GLN A 427 2.68 1.78 14.12
N ASN A 428 2.47 0.46 14.03
CA ASN A 428 3.50 -0.50 13.61
C ASN A 428 3.09 -1.18 12.31
N PRO A 429 4.03 -1.52 11.43
CA PRO A 429 3.71 -2.17 10.15
C PRO A 429 2.99 -3.52 10.31
N ASP A 430 3.34 -4.27 11.36
CA ASP A 430 2.80 -5.60 11.66
C ASP A 430 1.66 -5.59 12.70
N GLY A 431 1.06 -4.43 12.97
CA GLY A 431 -0.07 -4.26 13.87
C GLY A 431 0.30 -4.11 15.36
N PRO A 432 -0.68 -4.21 16.30
CA PRO A 432 -2.08 -4.57 16.03
C PRO A 432 -2.83 -3.48 15.27
N TYR A 433 -3.62 -3.89 14.30
CA TYR A 433 -4.52 -3.01 13.56
C TYR A 433 -5.87 -2.91 14.28
N VAL A 434 -6.35 -1.68 14.47
CA VAL A 434 -7.62 -1.41 15.15
C VAL A 434 -8.49 -0.47 14.33
N ASP A 435 -9.81 -0.56 14.52
CA ASP A 435 -10.78 0.38 13.95
C ASP A 435 -11.02 1.60 14.85
N SER A 436 -11.90 2.51 14.42
CA SER A 436 -12.25 3.72 15.16
C SER A 436 -12.93 3.45 16.52
N LYS A 437 -13.39 2.23 16.75
CA LYS A 437 -13.99 1.74 18.02
C LYS A 437 -12.94 1.01 18.87
N ASN A 438 -11.67 1.03 18.47
CA ASN A 438 -10.57 0.29 19.07
C ASN A 438 -10.77 -1.24 19.07
N GLN A 439 -11.53 -1.74 18.10
CA GLN A 439 -11.69 -3.18 17.89
C GLN A 439 -10.56 -3.71 17.00
N ASN A 440 -9.95 -4.82 17.42
CA ASN A 440 -8.86 -5.44 16.66
C ASN A 440 -9.36 -6.00 15.33
N ALA A 441 -8.58 -5.85 14.26
CA ALA A 441 -8.88 -6.42 12.96
C ALA A 441 -8.88 -7.95 12.96
N MET A 442 -8.12 -8.59 13.87
CA MET A 442 -8.19 -10.05 14.09
C MET A 442 -9.44 -10.45 14.87
N PHE A 443 -10.03 -11.56 14.46
CA PHE A 443 -11.10 -12.21 15.20
C PHE A 443 -10.53 -13.24 16.18
N ASN A 444 -11.22 -13.46 17.27
CA ASN A 444 -10.86 -14.40 18.34
C ASN A 444 -11.93 -15.49 18.60
N SER A 445 -13.01 -15.44 17.82
CA SER A 445 -14.11 -16.41 17.91
C SER A 445 -14.88 -16.43 16.58
N TYR A 446 -15.62 -17.52 16.35
CA TYR A 446 -16.53 -17.59 15.22
C TYR A 446 -17.68 -16.61 15.35
N LEU A 447 -18.07 -16.00 14.24
CA LEU A 447 -19.37 -15.37 14.15
C LEU A 447 -20.42 -16.46 13.96
N LEU A 448 -21.33 -16.59 14.93
CA LEU A 448 -22.35 -17.63 14.92
C LEU A 448 -23.48 -17.41 13.93
N ASN A 449 -23.53 -16.23 13.29
CA ASN A 449 -24.61 -15.86 12.39
C ASN A 449 -24.05 -15.13 11.15
N PHE A 450 -24.00 -15.84 10.05
CA PHE A 450 -23.67 -15.31 8.73
C PHE A 450 -24.90 -14.74 8.01
N GLY A 451 -25.78 -14.05 8.74
CA GLY A 451 -26.87 -13.32 8.10
C GLY A 451 -26.35 -12.28 7.08
N PRO A 452 -27.23 -11.75 6.25
CA PRO A 452 -26.86 -10.84 5.17
C PRO A 452 -26.01 -9.64 5.57
N LYS A 453 -26.06 -9.27 6.86
CA LYS A 453 -25.33 -8.13 7.43
C LYS A 453 -24.27 -8.51 8.46
N GLU A 454 -23.90 -9.78 8.58
CA GLU A 454 -23.02 -10.27 9.63
C GLU A 454 -21.64 -10.72 9.13
N ASN A 455 -21.32 -10.43 7.90
CA ASN A 455 -20.14 -10.93 7.21
C ASN A 455 -18.82 -10.18 7.52
N ASP A 456 -18.87 -9.10 8.29
CA ASP A 456 -17.72 -8.27 8.66
C ASP A 456 -17.49 -8.14 10.17
N GLY A 457 -18.32 -8.78 10.97
CA GLY A 457 -18.23 -8.71 12.44
C GLY A 457 -18.40 -7.32 13.03
N ASN A 458 -18.94 -6.36 12.31
CA ASN A 458 -19.05 -4.94 12.71
C ASN A 458 -17.70 -4.27 13.01
N ARG A 459 -16.61 -4.67 12.34
CA ARG A 459 -15.27 -4.12 12.54
C ARG A 459 -14.82 -3.31 11.32
N GLY A 460 -13.92 -2.37 11.60
CA GLY A 460 -13.37 -1.47 10.61
C GLY A 460 -14.22 -0.22 10.38
N VAL A 461 -13.60 0.80 9.82
CA VAL A 461 -14.27 2.00 9.31
C VAL A 461 -14.77 1.70 7.91
N ASN A 462 -16.06 1.92 7.67
CA ASN A 462 -16.61 1.88 6.31
C ASN A 462 -16.30 3.20 5.61
N ILE A 463 -15.34 3.19 4.67
CA ILE A 463 -14.91 4.42 4.01
C ILE A 463 -15.99 4.99 3.09
N PHE A 464 -16.78 4.13 2.47
CA PHE A 464 -18.08 4.38 1.82
C PHE A 464 -18.72 3.05 1.42
N GLY A 465 -20.01 3.08 1.11
CA GLY A 465 -20.77 1.88 0.70
C GLY A 465 -21.49 2.09 -0.64
N ALA A 466 -22.44 1.21 -0.96
CA ALA A 466 -23.23 1.29 -2.17
C ALA A 466 -24.12 2.53 -2.18
N TYR A 467 -24.15 3.26 -3.30
CA TYR A 467 -24.94 4.48 -3.44
C TYR A 467 -25.49 4.67 -4.85
N THR A 468 -26.54 5.48 -4.96
CA THR A 468 -27.15 5.88 -6.23
C THR A 468 -27.62 7.33 -6.19
N LYS A 469 -27.95 7.91 -7.32
CA LYS A 469 -28.45 9.30 -7.45
C LYS A 469 -27.49 10.34 -6.85
N TRP A 470 -26.20 10.12 -6.98
CA TRP A 470 -25.17 10.98 -6.43
C TRP A 470 -24.49 11.80 -7.52
N GLY A 471 -24.64 13.13 -7.45
CA GLY A 471 -24.07 14.07 -8.40
C GLY A 471 -24.50 13.84 -9.85
N ASN A 472 -23.82 14.48 -10.77
CA ASN A 472 -24.07 14.34 -12.21
C ASN A 472 -23.30 13.17 -12.85
N LEU A 473 -22.30 12.63 -12.17
CA LEU A 473 -21.46 11.53 -12.69
C LEU A 473 -22.23 10.22 -12.85
N LEU A 474 -23.31 10.03 -12.08
CA LEU A 474 -24.16 8.84 -12.11
C LEU A 474 -25.49 9.05 -12.84
N THR A 475 -25.77 10.24 -13.36
CA THR A 475 -27.06 10.56 -14.03
C THR A 475 -26.99 10.48 -15.55
N GLY A 476 -25.81 10.24 -16.12
CA GLY A 476 -25.56 10.27 -17.57
C GLY A 476 -26.19 9.13 -18.38
N GLY A 477 -26.88 8.18 -17.74
CA GLY A 477 -27.46 7.00 -18.39
C GLY A 477 -26.54 5.78 -18.34
N GLY A 478 -26.94 4.68 -18.94
CA GLY A 478 -26.20 3.43 -18.90
C GLY A 478 -26.30 2.69 -17.56
N TYR A 479 -25.35 1.80 -17.27
CA TYR A 479 -25.32 1.00 -16.05
C TYR A 479 -24.94 1.83 -14.81
N GLU A 480 -24.17 2.91 -14.97
CA GLU A 480 -23.75 3.80 -13.88
C GLU A 480 -24.97 4.46 -13.21
N ALA A 481 -26.01 4.78 -13.97
CA ALA A 481 -27.25 5.33 -13.43
C ALA A 481 -27.98 4.37 -12.47
N SER A 482 -27.68 3.07 -12.52
CA SER A 482 -28.26 2.09 -11.60
C SER A 482 -27.68 2.13 -10.19
N GLY A 483 -26.55 2.78 -10.01
CA GLY A 483 -25.82 2.91 -8.75
C GLY A 483 -24.56 2.07 -8.68
N GLU A 484 -23.57 2.60 -7.97
CA GLU A 484 -22.31 1.91 -7.65
C GLU A 484 -22.48 1.04 -6.43
N ARG A 485 -21.90 -0.14 -6.48
CA ARG A 485 -21.85 -1.08 -5.37
C ARG A 485 -20.70 -2.07 -5.49
N SER A 486 -20.51 -2.86 -4.47
CA SER A 486 -19.45 -3.87 -4.42
C SER A 486 -18.08 -3.26 -4.73
N GLN A 487 -17.81 -2.11 -4.12
CA GLN A 487 -16.52 -1.44 -4.17
C GLN A 487 -15.53 -2.20 -3.30
N GLY A 488 -14.35 -2.47 -3.82
CA GLY A 488 -13.35 -3.18 -3.04
C GLY A 488 -12.09 -3.52 -3.82
N HIS A 489 -11.31 -4.40 -3.22
CA HIS A 489 -10.01 -4.83 -3.66
C HIS A 489 -9.18 -3.63 -4.13
N ASN A 490 -9.03 -2.69 -3.21
CA ASN A 490 -8.42 -1.40 -3.47
C ASN A 490 -6.93 -1.41 -3.24
N SER A 491 -6.26 -0.49 -3.87
CA SER A 491 -4.96 0.04 -3.47
C SER A 491 -5.07 1.50 -3.06
N ILE A 492 -4.07 2.01 -2.38
CA ILE A 492 -3.97 3.42 -1.99
C ILE A 492 -2.52 3.86 -2.14
N ILE A 493 -2.31 5.09 -2.53
CA ILE A 493 -0.97 5.66 -2.69
C ILE A 493 -0.91 7.07 -2.09
N ALA A 494 0.03 7.29 -1.18
CA ALA A 494 0.47 8.61 -0.75
C ALA A 494 1.48 9.13 -1.80
N ALA A 495 0.98 9.93 -2.74
CA ALA A 495 1.77 10.37 -3.88
C ALA A 495 2.78 11.48 -3.51
N ASP A 496 3.88 11.57 -4.26
CA ASP A 496 4.93 12.58 -4.07
C ASP A 496 4.41 14.02 -4.23
N ASP A 497 3.30 14.20 -4.92
CA ASP A 497 2.63 15.49 -5.09
C ASP A 497 1.89 15.98 -3.82
N GLY A 498 1.88 15.16 -2.76
CA GLY A 498 1.27 15.44 -1.46
C GLY A 498 -0.23 15.11 -1.39
N ARG A 499 -0.77 14.42 -2.39
CA ARG A 499 -2.14 13.90 -2.40
C ARG A 499 -2.15 12.43 -2.07
N THR A 500 -3.28 11.95 -1.61
CA THR A 500 -3.49 10.52 -1.34
C THR A 500 -4.64 10.04 -2.20
N TYR A 501 -4.41 8.99 -2.97
CA TYR A 501 -5.39 8.44 -3.91
C TYR A 501 -5.77 7.03 -3.52
N LEU A 502 -7.07 6.79 -3.37
CA LEU A 502 -7.69 5.47 -3.25
C LEU A 502 -8.11 5.02 -4.65
N VAL A 503 -7.57 3.90 -5.08
CA VAL A 503 -7.85 3.29 -6.38
C VAL A 503 -8.51 1.93 -6.14
N TYR A 504 -9.70 1.73 -6.68
CA TYR A 504 -10.47 0.51 -6.44
C TYR A 504 -11.30 0.14 -7.67
N HIS A 505 -11.78 -1.09 -7.73
CA HIS A 505 -12.81 -1.42 -8.70
C HIS A 505 -14.19 -1.36 -8.07
N THR A 506 -15.16 -0.92 -8.85
CA THR A 506 -16.58 -0.89 -8.49
C THR A 506 -17.40 -1.67 -9.50
N ARG A 507 -18.47 -2.28 -9.03
CA ARG A 507 -19.52 -2.88 -9.86
C ARG A 507 -20.77 -1.99 -9.86
N PHE A 508 -21.71 -2.32 -10.72
CA PHE A 508 -22.96 -1.56 -10.87
C PHE A 508 -24.16 -2.46 -10.71
N GLN A 509 -25.24 -1.93 -10.17
CA GLN A 509 -26.39 -2.72 -9.73
C GLN A 509 -26.98 -3.63 -10.82
N ASN A 510 -26.88 -3.27 -12.08
CA ASN A 510 -27.51 -4.00 -13.19
C ASN A 510 -26.50 -4.51 -14.23
N TRP A 511 -25.21 -4.59 -13.90
CA TRP A 511 -24.17 -4.96 -14.87
C TRP A 511 -23.42 -6.27 -14.56
N GLY A 512 -23.92 -7.10 -13.65
CA GLY A 512 -23.28 -8.38 -13.28
C GLY A 512 -21.87 -8.18 -12.78
N GLU A 513 -20.90 -8.89 -13.35
CA GLU A 513 -19.47 -8.77 -13.05
C GLU A 513 -18.76 -7.61 -13.77
N GLY A 514 -19.49 -6.84 -14.58
CA GLY A 514 -18.93 -5.64 -15.18
C GLY A 514 -18.42 -4.68 -14.12
N HIS A 515 -17.19 -4.22 -14.28
CA HIS A 515 -16.53 -3.37 -13.29
C HIS A 515 -15.71 -2.27 -13.98
N GLN A 516 -15.45 -1.23 -13.24
CA GLN A 516 -14.58 -0.13 -13.64
C GLN A 516 -13.72 0.31 -12.48
N VAL A 517 -12.53 0.83 -12.79
CA VAL A 517 -11.68 1.50 -11.81
C VAL A 517 -12.26 2.88 -11.48
N ARG A 518 -12.19 3.23 -10.20
CA ARG A 518 -12.46 4.58 -9.68
C ARG A 518 -11.27 5.05 -8.86
N VAL A 519 -11.10 6.36 -8.86
CA VAL A 519 -10.08 7.05 -8.04
C VAL A 519 -10.76 8.11 -7.20
N HIS A 520 -10.60 8.03 -5.89
CA HIS A 520 -11.02 9.09 -4.97
C HIS A 520 -9.82 9.64 -4.22
N GLN A 521 -9.80 10.95 -4.02
CA GLN A 521 -8.84 11.53 -3.10
C GLN A 521 -9.24 11.21 -1.65
N VAL A 522 -8.25 10.99 -0.80
CA VAL A 522 -8.47 10.61 0.60
C VAL A 522 -7.76 11.60 1.52
N PHE A 523 -8.38 11.91 2.64
CA PHE A 523 -7.87 12.82 3.65
C PHE A 523 -7.92 12.20 5.04
N GLN A 524 -7.03 12.63 5.93
CA GLN A 524 -7.18 12.38 7.36
C GLN A 524 -8.11 13.43 7.95
N ASN A 525 -9.11 13.00 8.73
CA ASN A 525 -9.87 13.89 9.59
C ASN A 525 -9.05 14.31 10.81
N GLU A 526 -9.57 15.18 11.66
CA GLU A 526 -8.87 15.68 12.85
C GLU A 526 -8.41 14.56 13.82
N ALA A 527 -9.10 13.42 13.85
CA ALA A 527 -8.74 12.26 14.66
C ALA A 527 -7.75 11.31 13.95
N GLY A 528 -7.27 11.67 12.77
CA GLY A 528 -6.36 10.86 11.96
C GLY A 528 -7.04 9.66 11.30
N TRP A 529 -8.35 9.63 11.12
CA TRP A 529 -9.04 8.62 10.34
C TRP A 529 -9.20 9.06 8.89
N LEU A 530 -9.09 8.10 7.98
CA LEU A 530 -9.27 8.36 6.56
C LEU A 530 -10.74 8.57 6.21
N VAL A 531 -10.99 9.56 5.37
CA VAL A 531 -12.29 9.86 4.74
C VAL A 531 -12.06 10.13 3.25
N ALA A 532 -12.87 9.51 2.40
CA ALA A 532 -12.77 9.66 0.95
C ALA A 532 -13.58 10.84 0.45
N ALA A 533 -13.04 11.60 -0.47
CA ALA A 533 -13.74 12.68 -1.15
C ALA A 533 -15.07 12.19 -1.77
N PRO A 534 -16.13 12.99 -1.75
CA PRO A 534 -17.45 12.55 -2.21
C PRO A 534 -17.57 12.19 -3.68
N PHE A 535 -16.72 12.74 -4.52
CA PHE A 535 -16.71 12.47 -5.96
C PHE A 535 -15.39 11.87 -6.41
N GLU A 536 -15.42 11.18 -7.54
CA GLU A 536 -14.24 10.72 -8.25
C GLU A 536 -13.29 11.90 -8.49
N TYR A 537 -11.99 11.64 -8.40
CA TYR A 537 -10.96 12.65 -8.57
C TYR A 537 -11.02 13.27 -9.97
N THR A 538 -11.08 14.58 -10.05
CA THR A 538 -11.18 15.39 -11.26
C THR A 538 -10.11 16.48 -11.36
N GLY A 539 -8.93 16.23 -10.74
CA GLY A 539 -7.79 17.14 -10.80
C GLY A 539 -7.76 18.17 -9.66
N GLU A 540 -8.43 17.91 -8.53
CA GLU A 540 -8.35 18.76 -7.36
C GLU A 540 -6.91 18.89 -6.85
N THR A 541 -6.51 20.11 -6.51
CA THR A 541 -5.13 20.43 -6.12
C THR A 541 -4.89 20.36 -4.62
N VAL A 542 -5.89 20.02 -3.82
CA VAL A 542 -5.81 19.98 -2.36
C VAL A 542 -4.85 18.87 -1.90
N LYS A 543 -3.78 19.27 -1.20
CA LYS A 543 -2.81 18.34 -0.61
C LYS A 543 -3.26 17.91 0.78
N SER A 544 -2.97 16.67 1.16
CA SER A 544 -3.34 16.11 2.48
C SER A 544 -2.79 16.95 3.65
N SER A 545 -1.57 17.47 3.52
CA SER A 545 -0.92 18.34 4.53
C SER A 545 -1.58 19.72 4.72
N GLN A 546 -2.38 20.17 3.78
CA GLN A 546 -3.04 21.49 3.82
C GLN A 546 -4.33 21.47 4.65
N ILE A 547 -4.97 20.31 4.81
CA ILE A 547 -6.26 20.16 5.50
C ILE A 547 -6.22 20.74 6.92
N ALA A 548 -5.15 20.46 7.66
CA ALA A 548 -4.97 20.91 9.04
C ALA A 548 -4.47 22.36 9.15
N LYS A 549 -4.08 23.01 8.04
CA LYS A 549 -3.36 24.28 8.03
C LYS A 549 -4.07 25.40 7.27
N LYS A 550 -5.09 25.06 6.47
CA LYS A 550 -5.78 26.03 5.62
C LYS A 550 -7.23 25.63 5.42
N GLN A 551 -8.12 26.60 5.51
CA GLN A 551 -9.51 26.43 5.13
C GLN A 551 -9.59 26.51 3.58
N LYS A 552 -10.00 25.41 2.94
CA LYS A 552 -10.05 25.30 1.47
C LYS A 552 -11.34 25.86 0.86
N VAL A 553 -12.40 25.91 1.64
CA VAL A 553 -13.70 26.48 1.22
C VAL A 553 -13.94 27.76 2.00
N ALA A 554 -14.13 28.89 1.34
CA ALA A 554 -14.42 30.16 2.00
C ALA A 554 -15.72 30.08 2.82
N SER A 555 -15.72 30.66 4.02
CA SER A 555 -16.82 30.48 4.97
C SER A 555 -18.16 30.97 4.45
N ASP A 556 -18.18 31.99 3.60
CA ASP A 556 -19.37 32.53 2.95
C ASP A 556 -19.93 31.63 1.84
N LYS A 557 -19.11 30.73 1.30
CA LYS A 557 -19.52 29.75 0.28
C LYS A 557 -20.16 28.47 0.87
N ILE A 558 -19.91 28.20 2.17
CA ILE A 558 -20.36 26.95 2.78
C ILE A 558 -21.90 26.90 2.97
N PRO A 559 -22.55 27.95 3.49
CA PRO A 559 -24.02 27.89 3.66
C PRO A 559 -24.73 27.66 2.34
N GLY A 560 -25.84 26.88 2.38
CA GLY A 560 -26.64 26.55 1.21
C GLY A 560 -27.33 25.19 1.34
N LYS A 561 -27.94 24.74 0.25
CA LYS A 561 -28.65 23.46 0.17
C LYS A 561 -27.73 22.35 -0.26
N TYR A 562 -27.72 21.27 0.49
CA TYR A 562 -26.85 20.11 0.28
C TYR A 562 -27.64 18.84 0.03
N LYS A 563 -27.12 17.98 -0.85
CA LYS A 563 -27.46 16.58 -0.84
C LYS A 563 -26.57 15.90 0.20
N LEU A 564 -27.16 15.18 1.14
CA LEU A 564 -26.51 14.42 2.19
C LEU A 564 -26.70 12.93 1.92
N LEU A 565 -25.62 12.19 1.84
CA LEU A 565 -25.61 10.72 1.74
C LEU A 565 -25.02 10.14 3.04
N ILE A 566 -25.78 9.27 3.68
CA ILE A 566 -25.29 8.47 4.82
C ILE A 566 -25.06 7.07 4.30
N HIS A 567 -23.80 6.61 4.34
CA HIS A 567 -23.46 5.28 3.86
C HIS A 567 -23.94 4.20 4.83
N ASP A 568 -24.56 3.15 4.28
CA ASP A 568 -24.85 1.96 5.06
C ASP A 568 -23.56 1.34 5.56
N TYR A 569 -23.44 1.13 6.88
CA TYR A 569 -22.26 0.49 7.46
C TYR A 569 -22.08 -0.93 6.92
N LYS A 570 -23.18 -1.65 6.72
CA LYS A 570 -23.23 -2.99 6.17
C LYS A 570 -24.17 -3.06 4.98
N LEU A 571 -23.68 -3.58 3.88
CA LEU A 571 -24.51 -3.91 2.75
C LEU A 571 -25.35 -5.17 3.03
N ASP A 572 -26.65 -5.03 2.91
CA ASP A 572 -27.53 -6.18 2.88
C ASP A 572 -27.51 -6.78 1.47
N HIS A 573 -26.70 -7.80 1.26
CA HIS A 573 -26.53 -8.44 -0.04
C HIS A 573 -27.79 -9.13 -0.58
N THR A 574 -28.83 -9.29 0.23
CA THR A 574 -30.13 -9.81 -0.22
C THR A 574 -31.02 -8.71 -0.78
N LYS A 575 -30.66 -7.46 -0.68
CA LYS A 575 -31.41 -6.32 -1.16
C LYS A 575 -30.66 -5.57 -2.26
N LYS A 576 -31.38 -5.15 -3.28
CA LYS A 576 -30.83 -4.32 -4.36
C LYS A 576 -30.73 -2.84 -3.97
N ALA A 577 -31.08 -2.48 -2.75
CA ALA A 577 -31.08 -1.08 -2.32
C ALA A 577 -29.66 -0.55 -2.21
N CYS A 578 -29.43 0.62 -2.80
CA CYS A 578 -28.28 1.47 -2.55
C CYS A 578 -28.72 2.66 -1.71
N ALA A 579 -27.81 3.24 -0.92
CA ALA A 579 -28.07 4.48 -0.21
C ALA A 579 -28.43 5.61 -1.18
N GLU A 580 -29.45 6.38 -0.85
CA GLU A 580 -29.88 7.54 -1.63
C GLU A 580 -29.70 8.83 -0.83
N PRO A 581 -29.34 9.95 -1.50
CA PRO A 581 -29.18 11.21 -0.81
C PRO A 581 -30.52 11.80 -0.34
N THR A 582 -30.44 12.51 0.78
CA THR A 582 -31.51 13.38 1.30
C THR A 582 -31.10 14.85 1.21
N GLU A 583 -32.04 15.76 1.44
CA GLU A 583 -31.75 17.19 1.40
C GLU A 583 -31.60 17.78 2.80
N ILE A 584 -30.58 18.59 2.96
CA ILE A 584 -30.37 19.43 4.15
C ILE A 584 -29.95 20.83 3.70
N THR A 585 -30.12 21.81 4.60
CA THR A 585 -29.58 23.16 4.41
C THR A 585 -28.62 23.47 5.55
N LEU A 586 -27.40 23.85 5.19
CA LEU A 586 -26.43 24.43 6.11
C LEU A 586 -26.67 25.94 6.21
N GLN A 587 -27.16 26.40 7.34
CA GLN A 587 -27.44 27.81 7.57
C GLN A 587 -26.17 28.56 7.99
N ALA A 588 -26.05 29.85 7.62
CA ALA A 588 -24.90 30.69 7.95
C ALA A 588 -24.64 30.83 9.47
N ASN A 589 -25.63 30.59 10.30
CA ASN A 589 -25.50 30.63 11.76
C ASN A 589 -25.02 29.30 12.38
N GLY A 590 -24.59 28.32 11.55
CA GLY A 590 -24.12 27.03 12.01
C GLY A 590 -25.22 26.00 12.30
N THR A 591 -26.49 26.29 11.98
CA THR A 591 -27.58 25.30 12.12
C THR A 591 -27.76 24.48 10.84
N ILE A 592 -28.27 23.27 10.98
CA ILE A 592 -28.68 22.38 9.90
C ILE A 592 -30.19 22.23 9.95
N THR A 593 -30.87 22.40 8.83
CA THR A 593 -32.31 22.16 8.69
C THR A 593 -32.57 21.22 7.52
N GLY A 594 -33.58 20.36 7.63
CA GLY A 594 -34.01 19.42 6.58
C GLY A 594 -35.21 18.63 7.03
N SER A 595 -35.83 17.89 6.11
CA SER A 595 -37.05 17.12 6.43
C SER A 595 -36.77 15.90 7.30
N GLN A 596 -35.59 15.31 7.19
CA GLN A 596 -35.21 14.11 7.92
C GLN A 596 -34.15 14.40 8.99
N TYR A 597 -33.30 15.38 8.77
CA TYR A 597 -32.16 15.68 9.63
C TYR A 597 -32.12 17.16 9.97
N SER A 598 -31.83 17.45 11.22
CA SER A 598 -31.59 18.80 11.75
C SER A 598 -30.45 18.75 12.75
N GLY A 599 -29.77 19.89 12.98
CA GLY A 599 -28.66 19.92 13.92
C GLY A 599 -27.75 21.11 13.72
N THR A 600 -26.44 20.89 13.81
CA THR A 600 -25.42 21.95 13.72
C THR A 600 -24.25 21.53 12.86
N TRP A 601 -23.57 22.52 12.32
CA TRP A 601 -22.30 22.34 11.62
C TRP A 601 -21.30 23.42 12.02
N SER A 602 -20.02 23.09 11.93
CA SER A 602 -18.94 24.06 12.13
C SER A 602 -17.69 23.63 11.36
N VAL A 603 -16.90 24.62 10.95
CA VAL A 603 -15.53 24.41 10.44
C VAL A 603 -14.57 24.95 11.49
N LYS A 604 -13.54 24.18 11.82
CA LYS A 604 -12.49 24.59 12.73
C LYS A 604 -11.67 25.69 12.08
N GLU A 605 -11.57 26.83 12.76
CA GLU A 605 -10.87 28.03 12.27
C GLU A 605 -9.45 27.72 11.75
N GLY A 606 -9.09 28.26 10.61
CA GLY A 606 -7.79 28.07 9.96
C GLY A 606 -7.53 26.68 9.37
N THR A 607 -8.54 25.81 9.36
CA THR A 607 -8.43 24.43 8.84
C THR A 607 -9.58 24.10 7.88
N SER A 608 -9.48 22.95 7.21
CA SER A 608 -10.59 22.37 6.45
C SER A 608 -11.38 21.33 7.24
N TYR A 609 -11.15 21.18 8.54
CA TYR A 609 -11.90 20.24 9.37
C TYR A 609 -13.33 20.72 9.61
N ILE A 610 -14.27 19.86 9.28
CA ILE A 610 -15.70 20.09 9.51
C ILE A 610 -16.28 19.12 10.52
N THR A 611 -17.18 19.60 11.35
CA THR A 611 -18.06 18.82 12.21
C THR A 611 -19.48 18.96 11.75
N ILE A 612 -20.17 17.85 11.51
CA ILE A 612 -21.58 17.75 11.16
C ILE A 612 -22.27 16.99 12.31
N ASN A 613 -23.23 17.63 12.96
CA ASN A 613 -24.06 16.99 13.99
C ASN A 613 -25.51 16.97 13.52
N ILE A 614 -26.02 15.79 13.24
CA ILE A 614 -27.40 15.52 12.79
C ILE A 614 -28.07 14.51 13.73
N GLY A 615 -28.01 14.78 15.04
CA GLY A 615 -28.37 13.84 16.12
C GLY A 615 -27.21 12.93 16.49
N GLN A 616 -26.17 12.86 15.65
CA GLN A 616 -24.93 12.15 15.80
C GLN A 616 -23.79 13.02 15.24
N GLU A 617 -22.65 12.98 15.88
CA GLU A 617 -21.48 13.77 15.47
C GLU A 617 -20.63 13.03 14.44
N TYR A 618 -20.31 13.70 13.35
CA TYR A 618 -19.41 13.26 12.30
C TYR A 618 -18.29 14.29 12.13
N LYS A 619 -17.03 13.84 12.15
CA LYS A 619 -15.84 14.67 11.96
C LYS A 619 -15.16 14.36 10.65
N GLY A 620 -14.85 15.37 9.87
CA GLY A 620 -14.33 15.19 8.53
C GLY A 620 -13.67 16.39 7.93
N VAL A 621 -13.76 16.49 6.62
CA VAL A 621 -13.06 17.48 5.81
C VAL A 621 -14.04 18.17 4.85
N MET A 622 -13.88 19.48 4.72
CA MET A 622 -14.59 20.34 3.75
C MET A 622 -13.64 20.72 2.63
N ILE A 623 -14.01 20.41 1.40
CA ILE A 623 -13.25 20.68 0.16
C ILE A 623 -14.18 21.20 -0.94
N GLU A 624 -13.63 21.57 -2.09
CA GLU A 624 -14.39 21.82 -3.30
C GLU A 624 -14.11 20.72 -4.34
N GLN A 625 -15.17 20.21 -4.97
CA GLN A 625 -15.08 19.25 -6.08
C GLN A 625 -16.02 19.66 -7.23
N THR A 626 -15.73 19.19 -8.43
CA THR A 626 -16.61 19.41 -9.57
C THR A 626 -17.78 18.41 -9.58
N LEU A 627 -18.97 18.90 -9.96
CA LEU A 627 -20.16 18.08 -10.16
C LEU A 627 -20.38 17.68 -11.63
N GLU A 628 -19.65 18.29 -12.55
CA GLU A 628 -19.86 18.09 -13.97
C GLU A 628 -19.04 16.90 -14.49
N GLU A 629 -19.62 16.10 -15.39
CA GLU A 629 -18.87 15.07 -16.11
C GLU A 629 -17.82 15.71 -17.01
N LEU A 630 -16.60 15.17 -16.96
CA LEU A 630 -15.49 15.55 -17.84
C LEU A 630 -15.65 14.96 -19.26
N ASN A 631 -16.85 14.64 -19.68
CA ASN A 631 -17.13 14.08 -21.00
C ASN A 631 -17.16 15.15 -22.11
N ASN A 632 -17.27 16.41 -21.75
CA ASN A 632 -17.25 17.49 -22.73
C ASN A 632 -15.80 17.87 -23.07
N LYS A 633 -15.28 17.29 -24.14
CA LYS A 633 -13.91 17.53 -24.63
C LYS A 633 -13.61 18.99 -25.03
N GLU A 634 -14.64 19.82 -25.14
CA GLU A 634 -14.50 21.24 -25.49
C GLU A 634 -14.32 22.14 -24.26
N LYS A 635 -14.62 21.61 -23.06
CA LYS A 635 -14.58 22.37 -21.81
C LYS A 635 -13.30 22.05 -21.06
N LYS A 636 -12.54 23.05 -20.66
CA LYS A 636 -11.34 22.89 -19.82
C LYS A 636 -11.77 22.59 -18.39
N LEU A 637 -10.90 21.92 -17.62
CA LEU A 637 -11.17 21.62 -16.20
C LEU A 637 -11.44 22.89 -15.38
N SER A 638 -10.75 24.01 -15.68
CA SER A 638 -10.98 25.32 -15.09
C SER A 638 -12.39 25.89 -15.33
N ASP A 639 -13.07 25.41 -16.36
CA ASP A 639 -14.40 25.92 -16.77
C ASP A 639 -15.54 25.16 -16.08
N PHE A 640 -15.23 24.12 -15.28
CA PHE A 640 -16.21 23.39 -14.50
C PHE A 640 -16.48 24.08 -13.17
N THR A 641 -17.74 24.16 -12.80
CA THR A 641 -18.16 24.70 -11.51
C THR A 641 -17.74 23.75 -10.39
N ARG A 642 -16.90 24.24 -9.49
CA ARG A 642 -16.60 23.55 -8.23
C ARG A 642 -17.62 23.94 -7.17
N THR A 643 -17.99 22.98 -6.36
CA THR A 643 -18.94 23.17 -5.27
C THR A 643 -18.38 22.70 -3.94
N PRO A 644 -18.75 23.35 -2.83
CA PRO A 644 -18.44 22.87 -1.51
C PRO A 644 -18.94 21.44 -1.27
N CYS A 645 -18.05 20.57 -0.83
CA CYS A 645 -18.31 19.18 -0.50
C CYS A 645 -17.73 18.84 0.86
N PHE A 646 -18.37 17.95 1.59
CA PHE A 646 -17.79 17.39 2.80
C PHE A 646 -17.85 15.88 2.82
N THR A 647 -16.89 15.30 3.49
CA THR A 647 -16.84 13.90 3.87
C THR A 647 -16.52 13.79 5.34
N ALA A 648 -17.26 12.99 6.09
CA ALA A 648 -17.05 12.90 7.53
C ALA A 648 -17.36 11.50 8.08
N LEU A 649 -16.74 11.16 9.19
CA LEU A 649 -16.81 9.88 9.88
C LEU A 649 -17.38 10.05 11.29
N ARG A 650 -18.28 9.16 11.67
CA ARG A 650 -18.66 8.91 13.04
C ARG A 650 -17.79 7.78 13.64
N SER A 651 -16.88 8.15 14.52
CA SER A 651 -15.89 7.21 15.07
C SER A 651 -16.50 6.06 15.87
N GLU A 652 -17.62 6.31 16.60
CA GLU A 652 -18.27 5.32 17.45
C GLU A 652 -18.93 4.19 16.66
N THR A 653 -19.20 4.39 15.38
CA THR A 653 -19.86 3.40 14.54
C THR A 653 -19.05 2.97 13.32
N GLY A 654 -18.06 3.79 12.90
CA GLY A 654 -17.33 3.59 11.67
C GLY A 654 -18.13 3.94 10.41
N VAL A 655 -19.24 4.68 10.55
CA VAL A 655 -20.09 5.13 9.43
C VAL A 655 -19.61 6.45 8.89
N THR A 656 -19.54 6.57 7.57
CA THR A 656 -19.19 7.80 6.87
C THR A 656 -20.41 8.46 6.23
N ILE A 657 -20.30 9.76 6.04
CA ILE A 657 -21.29 10.57 5.31
C ILE A 657 -20.61 11.43 4.28
N TRP A 658 -21.32 11.70 3.19
CA TRP A 658 -20.95 12.66 2.16
C TRP A 658 -21.99 13.77 2.05
N GLY A 659 -21.54 14.96 1.68
CA GLY A 659 -22.41 16.07 1.33
C GLY A 659 -21.83 16.92 0.21
N TYR A 660 -22.69 17.38 -0.68
CA TYR A 660 -22.31 18.40 -1.65
C TYR A 660 -23.37 19.48 -1.79
N LYS A 661 -22.93 20.72 -1.97
CA LYS A 661 -23.81 21.87 -2.20
C LYS A 661 -24.30 21.86 -3.64
N TYR A 662 -25.62 21.97 -3.82
CA TYR A 662 -26.24 22.01 -5.14
C TYR A 662 -26.99 23.32 -5.41
N SER A 663 -27.23 24.13 -4.40
CA SER A 663 -27.85 25.46 -4.49
C SER A 663 -27.51 26.30 -3.26
N ASP A 664 -27.58 27.59 -3.43
CA ASP A 664 -27.47 28.55 -2.33
C ASP A 664 -28.69 28.56 -1.42
#